data_cc80571059618c343f1f09d1d6a2933e
#
_entry.id   cc80571059618c343f1f09d1d6a2933e
#
_cell.length_a   1.000
_cell.length_b   1.000
_cell.length_c   1.000
_cell.angle_alpha   90.00
_cell.angle_beta   90.00
_cell.angle_gamma   90.00
#
_symmetry.space_group_name_H-M   'P 1'
#
loop_
_entity.id
_entity.type
_entity.pdbx_description
1 polymer ?
#
loop_
_entity_poly.entity_id
_entity_poly.type
_entity_poly.pdbx_seq_one_letter_code
_entity_poly.pdbx_strand_id
1 'polypeptide(L)'
;MQLMIKKIAIVIACIMTISVSNVEARILEDSLSHRPKVGVVLCGGGAKGFAQIRILKAMDEAGIPIDYIAGTSIGSIIGALYAIGYDPDMIEKLVREQDWNRILYDVFPENVEPIEKKIYDRRYLATFPISNGKMKIKSSFVEGVYVNLLLSRLMLPAYKIHDYHDLPVPFFCIGTDVEHACQYEMNSGDLPRSVRASMSIPFLFQPVRIDDRLLVDGGMVNNFPVRNMAEHGADIIIGIDLEDATIPAEQIDNSLGLLASLMNLSSLEESLYARSHCDIYIRPDLHGRNMLSFNDFDSIIQYGQDAADKFFPKFKRLADSLQQLGHFEIERPHTQPINELTIVDVEVNGIPDKHKHFIENIYGNKLPATVSLDVVEENLVKLKTSGYYENIWYNVTEGPGGYILTVNCTEVANTSLSVAIHYDNNYGIGALVNITAKNFLKSIDRATLSLDVNIAESPYIRARFNKQMGKVFRYGIDLSVYSFDIDQYDDKQITNSYSIQDNNLDIYMQLVPNNKQEIRLGAAADYVHMKDFVGDNQLKSDYHFYSYLYLRYIFISEDSPSFARRGWRLKINGKWLFFEGINDGGELSSKGWQQSIVLHGNVVKSISMGRKSSLKVGLEAGYKVGTNDIPLFYKFMVGGQSKMNYFDNIIAFTGLEFTEKIVDYVAMGKMAYQWNFYKKLYLTACLDAGYINNAYDLWFDDNSFVAGTGITFGVDTLIGPIEVSFMGSNINSKPVGFINVGFWY
;
A
#
# COMPACT_ATOMS: atom_id res chain seq x y z
N MET A 1 24.43 30.04 87.38
CA MET A 1 23.85 30.27 86.05
C MET A 1 24.86 30.00 84.91
N GLN A 2 26.07 30.56 84.91
CA GLN A 2 27.07 30.33 83.84
C GLN A 2 27.52 28.86 83.70
N LEU A 3 27.62 28.07 84.80
CA LEU A 3 28.03 26.67 84.75
C LEU A 3 26.95 25.75 84.17
N MET A 4 25.70 26.16 84.37
CA MET A 4 24.52 25.42 83.83
C MET A 4 24.33 25.62 82.32
N ILE A 5 24.60 26.87 81.87
CA ILE A 5 24.55 27.20 80.42
C ILE A 5 25.67 26.46 79.65
N LYS A 6 26.90 26.37 80.25
CA LYS A 6 27.99 25.59 79.63
C LYS A 6 27.69 24.10 79.54
N LYS A 7 27.04 23.51 80.52
CA LYS A 7 26.63 22.08 80.48
C LYS A 7 25.49 21.81 79.43
N ILE A 8 24.56 22.74 79.34
CA ILE A 8 23.50 22.65 78.29
C ILE A 8 24.10 22.86 76.90
N ALA A 9 25.02 23.75 76.68
CA ALA A 9 25.71 23.95 75.42
C ALA A 9 26.53 22.72 74.99
N ILE A 10 27.20 22.03 75.94
CA ILE A 10 27.94 20.82 75.67
C ILE A 10 26.96 19.65 75.29
N VAL A 11 25.84 19.52 76.00
CA VAL A 11 24.84 18.52 75.71
C VAL A 11 24.19 18.76 74.35
N ILE A 12 23.88 20.00 73.99
CA ILE A 12 23.37 20.38 72.68
C ILE A 12 24.41 20.13 71.59
N ALA A 13 25.67 20.42 71.78
CA ALA A 13 26.75 20.14 70.86
C ALA A 13 26.97 18.63 70.67
N CYS A 14 26.88 17.83 71.73
CA CYS A 14 26.94 16.36 71.63
C CYS A 14 25.70 15.78 70.92
N ILE A 15 24.50 16.31 71.16
CA ILE A 15 23.27 15.86 70.43
C ILE A 15 23.35 16.24 68.93
N MET A 16 23.87 17.44 68.61
CA MET A 16 24.07 17.83 67.20
C MET A 16 25.16 17.01 66.52
N THR A 17 26.26 16.64 67.15
CA THR A 17 27.27 15.78 66.57
C THR A 17 26.75 14.33 66.34
N ILE A 18 25.98 13.80 67.28
CA ILE A 18 25.35 12.48 67.15
C ILE A 18 24.29 12.48 66.10
N SER A 19 23.49 13.54 65.90
CA SER A 19 22.49 13.63 64.84
C SER A 19 23.12 13.83 63.47
N VAL A 20 24.22 14.61 63.35
CA VAL A 20 24.96 14.76 62.07
C VAL A 20 25.62 13.43 61.67
N SER A 21 26.27 12.71 62.57
CA SER A 21 26.88 11.45 62.29
C SER A 21 25.87 10.34 61.94
N ASN A 22 24.67 10.36 62.52
CA ASN A 22 23.59 9.44 62.17
C ASN A 22 22.94 9.78 60.81
N VAL A 23 22.93 11.06 60.42
CA VAL A 23 22.44 11.47 59.08
C VAL A 23 23.48 11.12 58.02
N GLU A 24 24.79 11.39 58.27
CA GLU A 24 25.85 10.95 57.36
C GLU A 24 25.94 9.42 57.27
N ALA A 25 25.78 8.67 58.36
CA ALA A 25 25.77 7.22 58.35
C ALA A 25 24.54 6.68 57.59
N ARG A 26 23.36 7.26 57.75
CA ARG A 26 22.17 6.89 56.95
C ARG A 26 22.30 7.22 55.47
N ILE A 27 22.89 8.39 55.15
CA ILE A 27 23.16 8.76 53.76
C ILE A 27 24.20 7.80 53.13
N LEU A 28 25.22 7.40 53.91
CA LEU A 28 26.21 6.40 53.49
C LEU A 28 25.64 4.98 53.42
N GLU A 29 24.78 4.55 54.35
CA GLU A 29 24.08 3.27 54.27
C GLU A 29 23.09 3.23 53.12
N ASP A 30 22.32 4.29 52.85
CA ASP A 30 21.44 4.37 51.70
C ASP A 30 22.21 4.39 50.37
N SER A 31 23.39 5.03 50.33
CA SER A 31 24.25 5.03 49.14
C SER A 31 25.02 3.72 48.91
N LEU A 32 25.21 2.91 49.96
CA LEU A 32 25.87 1.59 49.92
C LEU A 32 24.90 0.42 49.73
N SER A 33 23.58 0.64 49.76
CA SER A 33 22.58 -0.43 49.75
C SER A 33 22.03 -0.75 48.39
N HIS A 34 22.28 0.06 47.35
CA HIS A 34 21.79 -0.16 46.00
C HIS A 34 22.92 -0.34 45.01
N ARG A 35 22.87 -1.45 44.23
CA ARG A 35 23.80 -1.63 43.13
C ARG A 35 23.64 -0.51 42.09
N PRO A 36 24.69 -0.16 41.35
CA PRO A 36 24.58 0.75 40.22
C PRO A 36 23.54 0.28 39.20
N LYS A 37 22.68 1.19 38.74
CA LYS A 37 21.64 0.90 37.72
C LYS A 37 22.25 0.91 36.35
N VAL A 38 21.90 -0.12 35.56
CA VAL A 38 22.39 -0.30 34.19
C VAL A 38 21.34 0.16 33.20
N GLY A 39 21.67 1.13 32.35
CA GLY A 39 20.86 1.59 31.24
C GLY A 39 21.42 1.11 29.90
N VAL A 40 20.56 0.63 29.04
CA VAL A 40 20.91 0.23 27.65
C VAL A 40 20.30 1.20 26.66
N VAL A 41 21.11 1.73 25.76
CA VAL A 41 20.68 2.68 24.73
C VAL A 41 20.87 2.09 23.34
N LEU A 42 19.78 2.03 22.58
CA LEU A 42 19.72 1.46 21.24
C LEU A 42 19.57 2.58 20.19
N CYS A 43 20.62 2.75 19.39
CA CYS A 43 20.65 3.74 18.33
C CYS A 43 19.69 3.38 17.20
N GLY A 44 19.14 4.37 16.49
CA GLY A 44 18.41 4.20 15.23
C GLY A 44 19.33 3.80 14.08
N GLY A 45 18.75 3.25 13.00
CA GLY A 45 19.55 2.84 11.83
C GLY A 45 18.85 1.92 10.84
N GLY A 46 17.52 1.82 10.87
CA GLY A 46 16.75 0.96 9.99
C GLY A 46 17.17 -0.51 10.09
N ALA A 47 17.38 -1.20 8.97
CA ALA A 47 17.76 -2.62 8.96
C ALA A 47 19.00 -2.95 9.79
N LYS A 48 19.94 -2.00 9.93
CA LYS A 48 21.15 -2.16 10.76
C LYS A 48 20.84 -2.52 12.22
N GLY A 49 19.64 -2.09 12.69
CA GLY A 49 19.18 -2.35 14.06
C GLY A 49 19.08 -3.82 14.43
N PHE A 50 18.89 -4.71 13.48
CA PHE A 50 18.81 -6.14 13.76
C PHE A 50 20.05 -6.71 14.44
N ALA A 51 21.22 -6.08 14.26
CA ALA A 51 22.45 -6.46 14.97
C ALA A 51 22.33 -6.29 16.50
N GLN A 52 21.51 -5.36 16.98
CA GLN A 52 21.30 -5.10 18.42
C GLN A 52 20.69 -6.30 19.15
N ILE A 53 19.90 -7.14 18.44
CA ILE A 53 19.23 -8.31 19.04
C ILE A 53 20.24 -9.29 19.62
N ARG A 54 21.31 -9.58 18.89
CA ARG A 54 22.36 -10.51 19.35
C ARG A 54 23.21 -9.94 20.48
N ILE A 55 23.39 -8.62 20.49
CA ILE A 55 24.11 -7.94 21.56
C ILE A 55 23.28 -7.97 22.85
N LEU A 56 21.97 -7.72 22.77
CA LEU A 56 21.06 -7.86 23.92
C LEU A 56 21.05 -9.30 24.45
N LYS A 57 21.03 -10.30 23.56
CA LYS A 57 21.13 -11.70 23.95
C LYS A 57 22.40 -12.00 24.73
N ALA A 58 23.54 -11.47 24.28
CA ALA A 58 24.81 -11.66 24.97
C ALA A 58 24.86 -10.96 26.34
N MET A 59 24.15 -9.84 26.51
CA MET A 59 23.99 -9.19 27.82
C MET A 59 23.17 -10.05 28.78
N ASP A 60 22.06 -10.64 28.33
CA ASP A 60 21.23 -11.57 29.10
C ASP A 60 22.04 -12.81 29.52
N GLU A 61 22.76 -13.44 28.57
CA GLU A 61 23.60 -14.61 28.81
C GLU A 61 24.76 -14.33 29.78
N ALA A 62 25.29 -13.11 29.76
CA ALA A 62 26.32 -12.67 30.70
C ALA A 62 25.76 -12.40 32.10
N GLY A 63 24.45 -12.24 32.25
CA GLY A 63 23.76 -11.95 33.49
C GLY A 63 23.80 -10.45 33.88
N ILE A 64 23.77 -9.53 32.92
CA ILE A 64 23.68 -8.10 33.18
C ILE A 64 22.25 -7.75 33.58
N PRO A 65 22.03 -7.11 34.75
CA PRO A 65 20.73 -6.61 35.14
C PRO A 65 20.46 -5.28 34.41
N ILE A 66 19.57 -5.31 33.42
CA ILE A 66 19.17 -4.10 32.68
C ILE A 66 18.02 -3.42 33.43
N ASP A 67 18.26 -2.22 34.01
CA ASP A 67 17.28 -1.46 34.78
C ASP A 67 16.48 -0.49 33.91
N TYR A 68 17.07 -0.01 32.82
CA TYR A 68 16.44 0.89 31.86
C TYR A 68 16.84 0.52 30.45
N ILE A 69 15.93 0.65 29.51
CA ILE A 69 16.23 0.52 28.08
C ILE A 69 15.62 1.68 27.32
N ALA A 70 16.35 2.24 26.38
CA ALA A 70 15.88 3.34 25.54
C ALA A 70 16.27 3.13 24.08
N GLY A 71 15.52 3.73 23.19
CA GLY A 71 15.88 3.64 21.78
C GLY A 71 15.26 4.69 20.88
N THR A 72 15.86 4.85 19.70
CA THR A 72 15.34 5.70 18.63
C THR A 72 15.11 4.85 17.38
N SER A 73 14.02 5.13 16.64
CA SER A 73 13.72 4.44 15.37
C SER A 73 13.67 2.91 15.55
N ILE A 74 14.43 2.12 14.79
CA ILE A 74 14.51 0.66 14.97
C ILE A 74 14.94 0.27 16.38
N GLY A 75 15.78 1.07 17.04
CA GLY A 75 16.17 0.87 18.44
C GLY A 75 14.97 0.97 19.38
N SER A 76 13.99 1.83 19.08
CA SER A 76 12.76 1.92 19.85
C SER A 76 11.89 0.67 19.70
N ILE A 77 11.85 0.05 18.50
CA ILE A 77 11.11 -1.20 18.28
C ILE A 77 11.72 -2.34 19.08
N ILE A 78 13.04 -2.55 18.94
CA ILE A 78 13.74 -3.64 19.62
C ILE A 78 13.72 -3.42 21.15
N GLY A 79 13.96 -2.17 21.59
CA GLY A 79 13.93 -1.80 22.99
C GLY A 79 12.55 -2.01 23.63
N ALA A 80 11.47 -1.59 22.97
CA ALA A 80 10.12 -1.81 23.46
C ALA A 80 9.75 -3.30 23.56
N LEU A 81 10.10 -4.11 22.56
CA LEU A 81 9.87 -5.56 22.60
C LEU A 81 10.64 -6.21 23.76
N TYR A 82 11.90 -5.83 23.95
CA TYR A 82 12.69 -6.29 25.07
C TYR A 82 12.08 -5.83 26.42
N ALA A 83 11.64 -4.58 26.50
CA ALA A 83 11.03 -4.00 27.70
C ALA A 83 9.72 -4.68 28.13
N ILE A 84 8.91 -5.14 27.16
CA ILE A 84 7.69 -5.91 27.39
C ILE A 84 7.99 -7.30 27.96
N GLY A 85 9.21 -7.82 27.78
CA GLY A 85 9.66 -9.13 28.25
C GLY A 85 9.83 -10.19 27.17
N TYR A 86 9.88 -9.83 25.88
CA TYR A 86 10.27 -10.76 24.84
C TYR A 86 11.76 -11.13 24.97
N ASP A 87 12.08 -12.41 24.88
CA ASP A 87 13.46 -12.85 24.78
C ASP A 87 14.08 -12.44 23.45
N PRO A 88 15.38 -12.12 23.41
CA PRO A 88 16.06 -11.78 22.16
C PRO A 88 15.90 -12.82 21.04
N ASP A 89 15.86 -14.13 21.36
CA ASP A 89 15.58 -15.18 20.37
C ASP A 89 14.16 -15.08 19.80
N MET A 90 13.18 -14.72 20.65
CA MET A 90 11.81 -14.49 20.19
C MET A 90 11.75 -13.22 19.33
N ILE A 91 12.44 -12.14 19.71
CA ILE A 91 12.51 -10.90 18.89
C ILE A 91 13.11 -11.22 17.53
N GLU A 92 14.22 -11.98 17.47
CA GLU A 92 14.82 -12.40 16.19
C GLU A 92 13.83 -13.20 15.34
N LYS A 93 13.13 -14.17 15.92
CA LYS A 93 12.12 -14.96 15.23
C LYS A 93 11.02 -14.07 14.65
N LEU A 94 10.43 -13.19 15.46
CA LEU A 94 9.37 -12.28 15.06
C LEU A 94 9.79 -11.35 13.90
N VAL A 95 11.03 -10.83 13.95
CA VAL A 95 11.59 -9.98 12.91
C VAL A 95 11.87 -10.76 11.63
N ARG A 96 12.37 -11.99 11.73
CA ARG A 96 12.69 -12.88 10.61
C ARG A 96 11.46 -13.32 9.82
N GLU A 97 10.33 -13.51 10.50
CA GLU A 97 9.07 -13.94 9.90
C GLU A 97 8.37 -12.84 9.07
N GLN A 98 8.85 -11.60 9.13
CA GLN A 98 8.21 -10.47 8.46
C GLN A 98 8.57 -10.38 6.97
N ASP A 99 7.56 -10.05 6.14
CA ASP A 99 7.77 -9.56 4.79
C ASP A 99 8.03 -8.03 4.84
N TRP A 100 9.30 -7.67 5.03
CA TRP A 100 9.71 -6.27 5.17
C TRP A 100 9.36 -5.41 3.95
N ASN A 101 9.37 -5.98 2.75
CA ASN A 101 8.98 -5.24 1.55
C ASN A 101 7.50 -4.85 1.60
N ARG A 102 6.64 -5.78 2.01
CA ARG A 102 5.21 -5.53 2.21
C ARG A 102 4.96 -4.49 3.30
N ILE A 103 5.68 -4.59 4.41
CA ILE A 103 5.49 -3.72 5.59
C ILE A 103 5.96 -2.30 5.32
N LEU A 104 7.15 -2.13 4.74
CA LEU A 104 7.77 -0.82 4.54
C LEU A 104 7.14 -0.02 3.40
N TYR A 105 6.54 -0.68 2.41
CA TYR A 105 5.97 -0.01 1.24
C TYR A 105 4.45 -0.12 1.13
N ASP A 106 3.76 -0.61 2.17
CA ASP A 106 2.31 -0.86 2.18
C ASP A 106 1.83 -1.59 0.92
N VAL A 107 2.53 -2.69 0.54
CA VAL A 107 2.17 -3.48 -0.64
C VAL A 107 0.93 -4.32 -0.34
N PHE A 108 -0.22 -3.82 -0.73
CA PHE A 108 -1.49 -4.52 -0.51
C PHE A 108 -1.64 -5.67 -1.53
N PRO A 109 -2.03 -6.88 -1.06
CA PRO A 109 -2.32 -7.98 -1.96
C PRO A 109 -3.50 -7.66 -2.88
N GLU A 110 -3.40 -8.09 -4.14
CA GLU A 110 -4.43 -7.90 -5.15
C GLU A 110 -5.83 -8.42 -4.76
N ASN A 111 -5.89 -9.46 -3.92
CA ASN A 111 -7.14 -10.05 -3.47
C ASN A 111 -7.93 -9.19 -2.46
N VAL A 112 -7.30 -8.20 -1.83
CA VAL A 112 -7.97 -7.29 -0.89
C VAL A 112 -8.40 -5.98 -1.54
N GLU A 113 -7.87 -5.64 -2.72
CA GLU A 113 -8.25 -4.43 -3.44
C GLU A 113 -9.66 -4.57 -4.05
N PRO A 114 -10.56 -3.58 -3.84
CA PRO A 114 -11.91 -3.60 -4.43
C PRO A 114 -11.90 -3.71 -5.96
N ILE A 115 -12.85 -4.45 -6.51
CA ILE A 115 -12.95 -4.66 -7.96
C ILE A 115 -13.10 -3.34 -8.74
N GLU A 116 -13.81 -2.35 -8.19
CA GLU A 116 -13.97 -1.05 -8.82
C GLU A 116 -12.64 -0.32 -8.95
N LYS A 117 -11.79 -0.42 -7.93
CA LYS A 117 -10.46 0.20 -7.98
C LYS A 117 -9.61 -0.44 -9.07
N LYS A 118 -9.70 -1.77 -9.23
CA LYS A 118 -9.03 -2.51 -10.30
C LYS A 118 -9.52 -2.08 -11.69
N ILE A 119 -10.81 -1.80 -11.84
CA ILE A 119 -11.42 -1.44 -13.12
C ILE A 119 -11.20 0.05 -13.44
N TYR A 120 -11.29 0.95 -12.45
CA TYR A 120 -11.40 2.39 -12.70
C TYR A 120 -10.23 3.23 -12.19
N ASP A 121 -9.56 2.85 -11.08
CA ASP A 121 -8.60 3.74 -10.41
C ASP A 121 -7.14 3.44 -10.77
N ARG A 122 -6.82 2.22 -11.24
CA ARG A 122 -5.46 1.81 -11.61
C ARG A 122 -4.85 2.54 -12.79
N ARG A 123 -5.62 3.37 -13.45
CA ARG A 123 -5.22 4.18 -14.59
C ARG A 123 -4.56 5.51 -14.18
N TYR A 124 -4.69 5.93 -12.93
CA TYR A 124 -4.13 7.20 -12.48
C TYR A 124 -2.67 7.05 -12.03
N LEU A 125 -1.85 8.00 -12.50
CA LEU A 125 -0.45 8.13 -12.11
C LEU A 125 -0.32 8.71 -10.69
N ALA A 126 -1.12 9.73 -10.38
CA ALA A 126 -1.12 10.39 -9.09
C ALA A 126 -2.54 10.82 -8.70
N THR A 127 -2.81 10.78 -7.39
CA THR A 127 -4.07 11.24 -6.80
C THR A 127 -3.78 12.19 -5.64
N PHE A 128 -4.30 13.40 -5.72
CA PHE A 128 -4.12 14.46 -4.74
C PHE A 128 -5.43 14.71 -3.99
N PRO A 129 -5.46 14.54 -2.66
CA PRO A 129 -6.62 14.89 -1.87
C PRO A 129 -6.84 16.41 -1.86
N ILE A 130 -8.11 16.82 -1.92
CA ILE A 130 -8.53 18.22 -1.82
C ILE A 130 -9.30 18.40 -0.51
N SER A 131 -8.83 19.30 0.34
CA SER A 131 -9.48 19.64 1.61
C SER A 131 -9.60 21.15 1.74
N ASN A 132 -10.80 21.65 2.07
CA ASN A 132 -11.09 23.08 2.14
C ASN A 132 -10.69 23.87 0.88
N GLY A 133 -10.92 23.28 -0.31
CA GLY A 133 -10.58 23.89 -1.58
C GLY A 133 -9.09 23.96 -1.92
N LYS A 134 -8.23 23.40 -1.08
CA LYS A 134 -6.78 23.35 -1.30
C LYS A 134 -6.34 21.92 -1.59
N MET A 135 -5.52 21.74 -2.62
CA MET A 135 -4.86 20.48 -2.93
C MET A 135 -3.81 20.21 -1.86
N LYS A 136 -3.86 19.02 -1.26
CA LYS A 136 -2.87 18.56 -0.30
C LYS A 136 -1.87 17.63 -1.00
N ILE A 137 -0.60 17.97 -0.92
CA ILE A 137 0.47 17.05 -1.30
C ILE A 137 0.74 16.17 -0.08
N LYS A 138 0.72 14.85 -0.27
CA LYS A 138 1.08 13.93 0.82
C LYS A 138 2.53 14.19 1.24
N SER A 139 2.75 14.28 2.54
CA SER A 139 4.08 14.50 3.12
C SER A 139 4.97 13.25 3.08
N SER A 140 4.43 12.10 2.65
CA SER A 140 5.11 10.81 2.66
C SER A 140 4.68 9.92 1.50
N PHE A 141 5.58 9.02 1.12
CA PHE A 141 5.29 8.01 0.09
C PHE A 141 4.39 6.88 0.62
N VAL A 142 4.50 6.54 1.90
CA VAL A 142 3.84 5.42 2.55
C VAL A 142 3.06 5.90 3.76
N GLU A 143 1.86 5.37 3.97
CA GLU A 143 1.07 5.66 5.18
C GLU A 143 1.56 4.84 6.38
N GLY A 144 2.12 3.64 6.15
CA GLY A 144 2.63 2.74 7.17
C GLY A 144 1.53 1.92 7.85
N VAL A 145 0.50 1.52 7.10
CA VAL A 145 -0.62 0.71 7.64
C VAL A 145 -0.11 -0.62 8.18
N TYR A 146 0.70 -1.36 7.40
CA TYR A 146 1.26 -2.63 7.88
C TYR A 146 2.20 -2.47 9.06
N VAL A 147 2.94 -1.36 9.13
CA VAL A 147 3.77 -1.04 10.30
C VAL A 147 2.88 -0.80 11.53
N ASN A 148 1.81 -0.01 11.40
CA ASN A 148 0.86 0.23 12.48
C ASN A 148 0.27 -1.10 13.01
N LEU A 149 -0.19 -1.98 12.10
CA LEU A 149 -0.77 -3.27 12.47
C LEU A 149 0.26 -4.19 13.14
N LEU A 150 1.49 -4.24 12.61
CA LEU A 150 2.58 -5.01 13.20
C LEU A 150 2.90 -4.54 14.62
N LEU A 151 3.06 -3.23 14.83
CA LEU A 151 3.36 -2.68 16.16
C LEU A 151 2.19 -2.92 17.14
N SER A 152 0.94 -2.73 16.69
CA SER A 152 -0.26 -3.06 17.49
C SER A 152 -0.24 -4.53 17.93
N ARG A 153 0.09 -5.47 17.04
CA ARG A 153 0.17 -6.91 17.34
C ARG A 153 1.29 -7.25 18.30
N LEU A 154 2.52 -6.79 18.00
CA LEU A 154 3.71 -7.16 18.76
C LEU A 154 3.70 -6.59 20.18
N MET A 155 3.11 -5.41 20.38
CA MET A 155 3.04 -4.75 21.68
C MET A 155 1.74 -5.01 22.42
N LEU A 156 0.86 -5.86 21.87
CA LEU A 156 -0.41 -6.24 22.48
C LEU A 156 -0.27 -6.81 23.90
N PRO A 157 0.76 -7.59 24.28
CA PRO A 157 0.92 -8.05 25.66
C PRO A 157 1.00 -6.93 26.70
N ALA A 158 1.45 -5.73 26.30
CA ALA A 158 1.56 -4.56 27.17
C ALA A 158 0.32 -3.63 27.14
N TYR A 159 -0.80 -4.05 26.59
CA TYR A 159 -2.00 -3.20 26.34
C TYR A 159 -2.55 -2.48 27.58
N LYS A 160 -2.25 -2.96 28.81
CA LYS A 160 -2.65 -2.34 30.08
C LYS A 160 -1.67 -1.30 30.61
N ILE A 161 -0.44 -1.29 30.08
CA ILE A 161 0.64 -0.47 30.60
C ILE A 161 0.67 0.84 29.83
N HIS A 162 0.38 1.92 30.52
CA HIS A 162 0.36 3.27 29.95
C HIS A 162 1.53 4.14 30.45
N ASP A 163 2.10 3.86 31.60
CA ASP A 163 3.37 4.41 32.06
C ASP A 163 4.47 3.37 31.73
N TYR A 164 5.43 3.75 30.91
CA TYR A 164 6.46 2.79 30.45
C TYR A 164 7.50 2.48 31.52
N HIS A 165 7.48 3.19 32.66
CA HIS A 165 8.23 2.79 33.85
C HIS A 165 7.67 1.53 34.50
N ASP A 166 6.40 1.20 34.29
CA ASP A 166 5.73 0.01 34.78
C ASP A 166 5.97 -1.24 33.89
N LEU A 167 6.66 -1.08 32.75
CA LEU A 167 7.09 -2.22 31.95
C LEU A 167 8.10 -3.08 32.75
N PRO A 168 8.20 -4.40 32.46
CA PRO A 168 9.19 -5.27 33.07
C PRO A 168 10.62 -4.72 33.08
N VAL A 169 11.00 -3.99 32.01
CA VAL A 169 12.16 -3.12 31.99
C VAL A 169 11.68 -1.72 31.64
N PRO A 170 11.82 -0.71 32.52
CA PRO A 170 11.50 0.67 32.25
C PRO A 170 12.04 1.17 30.90
N PHE A 171 11.17 1.80 30.11
CA PHE A 171 11.43 2.14 28.72
C PHE A 171 11.08 3.59 28.39
N PHE A 172 11.83 4.17 27.48
CA PHE A 172 11.43 5.37 26.75
C PHE A 172 11.97 5.37 25.32
N CYS A 173 11.34 6.16 24.45
CA CYS A 173 11.82 6.35 23.09
C CYS A 173 11.74 7.81 22.67
N ILE A 174 12.54 8.16 21.64
CA ILE A 174 12.67 9.54 21.18
C ILE A 174 11.94 9.73 19.86
N GLY A 175 11.15 10.81 19.77
CA GLY A 175 10.63 11.37 18.53
C GLY A 175 11.18 12.78 18.32
N THR A 176 11.04 13.32 17.12
CA THR A 176 11.33 14.71 16.79
C THR A 176 10.04 15.49 16.64
N ASP A 177 9.81 16.50 17.45
CA ASP A 177 8.74 17.47 17.29
C ASP A 177 9.11 18.46 16.19
N VAL A 178 8.45 18.34 15.03
CA VAL A 178 8.79 19.18 13.86
C VAL A 178 8.22 20.60 13.96
N GLU A 179 7.25 20.84 14.84
CA GLU A 179 6.66 22.16 15.06
C GLU A 179 7.57 23.03 15.97
N HIS A 180 8.25 22.38 16.94
CA HIS A 180 9.11 23.06 17.90
C HIS A 180 10.62 22.82 17.65
N ALA A 181 10.97 22.01 16.65
CA ALA A 181 12.34 21.66 16.29
C ALA A 181 13.18 21.11 17.47
N CYS A 182 12.60 20.20 18.27
CA CYS A 182 13.25 19.61 19.44
C CYS A 182 12.96 18.11 19.55
N GLN A 183 13.75 17.42 20.36
CA GLN A 183 13.43 16.05 20.75
C GLN A 183 12.17 16.02 21.62
N TYR A 184 11.42 14.95 21.48
CA TYR A 184 10.29 14.63 22.35
C TYR A 184 10.45 13.21 22.89
N GLU A 185 10.65 13.13 24.21
CA GLU A 185 10.75 11.86 24.91
C GLU A 185 9.35 11.31 25.17
N MET A 186 9.13 10.08 24.77
CA MET A 186 7.88 9.34 24.97
C MET A 186 8.13 8.20 25.96
N ASN A 187 7.61 8.35 27.17
CA ASN A 187 7.72 7.42 28.29
C ASN A 187 6.34 6.98 28.83
N SER A 188 5.26 7.36 28.15
CA SER A 188 3.88 7.05 28.54
C SER A 188 2.92 7.12 27.36
N GLY A 189 1.69 6.62 27.52
CA GLY A 189 0.60 6.65 26.53
C GLY A 189 0.39 5.31 25.81
N ASP A 190 0.10 5.36 24.52
CA ASP A 190 -0.08 4.17 23.66
C ASP A 190 1.29 3.74 23.08
N LEU A 191 1.86 2.69 23.62
CA LEU A 191 3.21 2.21 23.28
C LEU A 191 3.41 1.96 21.77
N PRO A 192 2.51 1.27 21.04
CA PRO A 192 2.61 1.14 19.59
C PRO A 192 2.71 2.48 18.86
N ARG A 193 1.97 3.50 19.34
CA ARG A 193 1.96 4.84 18.72
C ARG A 193 3.25 5.59 18.98
N SER A 194 3.79 5.51 20.19
CA SER A 194 5.07 6.14 20.53
C SER A 194 6.22 5.56 19.70
N VAL A 195 6.30 4.23 19.63
CA VAL A 195 7.29 3.54 18.78
C VAL A 195 7.09 3.87 17.30
N ARG A 196 5.83 3.93 16.84
CA ARG A 196 5.51 4.34 15.47
C ARG A 196 5.95 5.78 15.18
N ALA A 197 5.81 6.70 16.12
CA ALA A 197 6.28 8.07 15.98
C ALA A 197 7.82 8.11 15.88
N SER A 198 8.50 7.39 16.80
CA SER A 198 9.97 7.30 16.84
C SER A 198 10.60 6.78 15.55
N MET A 199 9.89 5.97 14.76
CA MET A 199 10.37 5.40 13.49
C MET A 199 9.79 6.08 12.23
N SER A 200 9.11 7.21 12.36
CA SER A 200 8.47 7.92 11.24
C SER A 200 9.47 8.70 10.41
N ILE A 201 10.31 8.01 9.63
CA ILE A 201 11.31 8.62 8.74
C ILE A 201 10.60 9.62 7.80
N PRO A 202 11.00 10.91 7.79
CA PRO A 202 10.41 11.92 6.93
C PRO A 202 10.42 11.50 5.46
N PHE A 203 9.41 11.90 4.70
CA PHE A 203 9.14 11.52 3.31
C PHE A 203 8.79 10.04 3.12
N LEU A 204 9.38 9.11 3.87
CA LEU A 204 9.03 7.68 3.76
C LEU A 204 7.69 7.41 4.43
N PHE A 205 7.56 7.75 5.72
CA PHE A 205 6.36 7.52 6.52
C PHE A 205 5.64 8.80 6.91
N GLN A 206 4.32 8.70 7.07
CA GLN A 206 3.53 9.82 7.60
C GLN A 206 3.97 10.17 9.03
N PRO A 207 4.08 11.48 9.35
CA PRO A 207 4.24 11.94 10.72
C PRO A 207 3.09 11.46 11.62
N VAL A 208 3.38 11.27 12.89
CA VAL A 208 2.40 10.81 13.89
C VAL A 208 2.07 11.95 14.84
N ARG A 209 0.76 12.16 15.10
CA ARG A 209 0.33 13.13 16.11
C ARG A 209 0.13 12.43 17.45
N ILE A 210 0.83 12.93 18.50
CA ILE A 210 0.70 12.52 19.90
C ILE A 210 0.65 13.81 20.74
N ASP A 211 -0.32 13.94 21.63
CA ASP A 211 -0.50 15.07 22.54
C ASP A 211 -0.41 16.45 21.83
N ASP A 212 -1.13 16.59 20.72
CA ASP A 212 -1.11 17.77 19.84
C ASP A 212 0.22 18.09 19.16
N ARG A 213 1.28 17.29 19.36
CA ARG A 213 2.58 17.42 18.70
C ARG A 213 2.64 16.60 17.42
N LEU A 214 3.26 17.15 16.40
CA LEU A 214 3.52 16.42 15.15
C LEU A 214 4.93 15.83 15.18
N LEU A 215 5.00 14.50 15.31
CA LEU A 215 6.25 13.78 15.53
C LEU A 215 6.71 13.05 14.27
N VAL A 216 8.01 13.08 14.04
CA VAL A 216 8.74 12.27 13.06
C VAL A 216 9.84 11.49 13.76
N ASP A 217 10.63 10.71 12.99
CA ASP A 217 11.73 9.89 13.49
C ASP A 217 12.68 10.69 14.40
N GLY A 218 12.96 10.12 15.57
CA GLY A 218 13.83 10.74 16.57
C GLY A 218 15.25 10.98 16.08
N GLY A 219 15.70 10.19 15.10
CA GLY A 219 17.02 10.31 14.50
C GLY A 219 17.28 11.65 13.80
N MET A 220 16.25 12.48 13.61
CA MET A 220 16.44 13.85 13.14
C MET A 220 17.11 14.76 14.17
N VAL A 221 16.95 14.52 15.48
CA VAL A 221 17.50 15.37 16.55
C VAL A 221 18.37 14.57 17.53
N ASN A 222 17.90 13.41 17.96
CA ASN A 222 18.61 12.57 18.92
C ASN A 222 18.47 11.09 18.55
N ASN A 223 19.42 10.60 17.76
CA ASN A 223 19.43 9.22 17.28
C ASN A 223 20.00 8.23 18.31
N PHE A 224 20.71 8.73 19.35
CA PHE A 224 21.40 7.92 20.35
C PHE A 224 21.24 8.52 21.75
N PRO A 225 20.09 8.29 22.43
CA PRO A 225 19.64 9.08 23.60
C PRO A 225 20.36 8.74 24.90
N VAL A 226 21.70 8.83 24.93
CA VAL A 226 22.54 8.54 26.09
C VAL A 226 22.39 9.62 27.19
N ARG A 227 22.22 10.89 26.78
CA ARG A 227 21.97 11.97 27.72
C ARG A 227 20.67 11.76 28.50
N ASN A 228 19.59 11.40 27.80
CA ASN A 228 18.32 11.08 28.42
C ASN A 228 18.45 9.90 29.39
N MET A 229 19.20 8.86 29.01
CA MET A 229 19.43 7.70 29.88
C MET A 229 20.13 8.09 31.18
N ALA A 230 21.13 8.98 31.14
CA ALA A 230 21.76 9.50 32.33
C ALA A 230 20.80 10.34 33.22
N GLU A 231 19.89 11.11 32.58
CA GLU A 231 18.86 11.90 33.30
C GLU A 231 17.82 11.00 33.98
N HIS A 232 17.56 9.78 33.46
CA HIS A 232 16.75 8.76 34.12
C HIS A 232 17.46 8.06 35.28
N GLY A 233 18.71 8.41 35.56
CA GLY A 233 19.46 7.92 36.72
C GLY A 233 20.14 6.57 36.49
N ALA A 234 20.51 6.23 35.25
CA ALA A 234 21.41 5.12 34.99
C ALA A 234 22.84 5.49 35.40
N ASP A 235 23.46 4.67 36.26
CA ASP A 235 24.84 4.87 36.75
C ASP A 235 25.85 4.28 35.75
N ILE A 236 25.46 3.25 35.00
CA ILE A 236 26.27 2.58 33.99
C ILE A 236 25.50 2.55 32.70
N ILE A 237 26.05 3.08 31.62
CA ILE A 237 25.38 3.17 30.34
C ILE A 237 26.10 2.28 29.30
N ILE A 238 25.35 1.32 28.74
CA ILE A 238 25.79 0.50 27.62
C ILE A 238 25.09 0.98 26.34
N GLY A 239 25.86 1.55 25.43
CA GLY A 239 25.32 2.10 24.19
C GLY A 239 25.70 1.29 22.98
N ILE A 240 24.70 1.01 22.12
CA ILE A 240 24.88 0.30 20.83
C ILE A 240 24.66 1.30 19.71
N ASP A 241 25.74 1.76 19.09
CA ASP A 241 25.77 2.76 18.01
C ASP A 241 25.75 2.07 16.64
N LEU A 242 24.85 2.51 15.76
CA LEU A 242 24.70 2.03 14.38
C LEU A 242 25.03 3.11 13.33
N GLU A 243 25.41 4.29 13.79
CA GLU A 243 25.70 5.40 12.87
C GLU A 243 27.04 5.20 12.16
N ASP A 244 27.05 5.50 10.88
CA ASP A 244 28.28 5.55 10.10
C ASP A 244 28.99 6.88 10.36
N ALA A 245 30.31 6.83 10.64
CA ALA A 245 31.09 8.03 10.85
C ALA A 245 31.14 8.93 9.59
N THR A 246 31.06 8.28 8.42
CA THR A 246 30.98 8.93 7.12
C THR A 246 30.10 8.07 6.22
N ILE A 247 29.23 8.71 5.44
CA ILE A 247 28.45 8.04 4.41
C ILE A 247 29.20 8.23 3.08
N PRO A 248 29.61 7.15 2.41
CA PRO A 248 30.26 7.24 1.10
C PRO A 248 29.37 7.94 0.07
N ALA A 249 29.97 8.74 -0.83
CA ALA A 249 29.23 9.51 -1.83
C ALA A 249 28.32 8.63 -2.69
N GLU A 250 28.75 7.39 -2.97
CA GLU A 250 27.99 6.40 -3.73
C GLU A 250 26.68 5.97 -3.04
N GLN A 251 26.56 6.15 -1.73
CA GLN A 251 25.33 5.88 -0.96
C GLN A 251 24.42 7.10 -0.86
N ILE A 252 24.89 8.28 -1.26
CA ILE A 252 24.15 9.55 -1.26
C ILE A 252 23.45 9.81 -2.61
N ASP A 253 23.67 8.98 -3.62
CA ASP A 253 23.15 9.14 -4.99
C ASP A 253 21.61 9.14 -5.12
N ASN A 254 20.89 8.89 -4.04
CA ASN A 254 19.42 8.88 -4.04
C ASN A 254 18.86 9.68 -2.86
N SER A 255 17.58 10.04 -2.97
CA SER A 255 16.90 10.90 -1.98
C SER A 255 16.92 10.33 -0.56
N LEU A 256 16.86 9.00 -0.39
CA LEU A 256 16.91 8.36 0.93
C LEU A 256 18.33 8.36 1.52
N GLY A 257 19.35 8.17 0.70
CA GLY A 257 20.75 8.31 1.13
C GLY A 257 21.08 9.73 1.54
N LEU A 258 20.59 10.73 0.79
CA LEU A 258 20.72 12.14 1.14
C LEU A 258 19.99 12.43 2.47
N LEU A 259 18.78 11.93 2.66
CA LEU A 259 18.02 12.08 3.91
C LEU A 259 18.77 11.47 5.08
N ALA A 260 19.32 10.26 4.96
CA ALA A 260 20.14 9.62 5.99
C ALA A 260 21.37 10.46 6.35
N SER A 261 22.04 11.06 5.36
CA SER A 261 23.16 11.99 5.60
C SER A 261 22.72 13.24 6.35
N LEU A 262 21.57 13.82 6.01
CA LEU A 262 21.02 14.98 6.70
C LEU A 262 20.62 14.65 8.14
N MET A 263 20.05 13.47 8.39
CA MET A 263 19.73 12.98 9.72
C MET A 263 20.99 12.84 10.57
N ASN A 264 22.04 12.19 10.05
CA ASN A 264 23.32 12.07 10.75
C ASN A 264 23.96 13.45 11.05
N LEU A 265 23.82 14.41 10.14
CA LEU A 265 24.36 15.75 10.35
C LEU A 265 23.60 16.50 11.44
N SER A 266 22.27 16.38 11.47
CA SER A 266 21.43 17.10 12.44
C SER A 266 21.53 16.51 13.86
N SER A 267 21.80 15.20 14.00
CA SER A 267 21.98 14.51 15.30
C SER A 267 23.45 14.45 15.77
N LEU A 268 24.39 15.05 15.02
CA LEU A 268 25.83 14.84 15.21
C LEU A 268 26.31 15.25 16.63
N GLU A 269 25.81 16.35 17.19
CA GLU A 269 26.21 16.83 18.51
C GLU A 269 25.83 15.83 19.60
N GLU A 270 24.57 15.33 19.58
CA GLU A 270 24.12 14.33 20.54
C GLU A 270 24.84 12.98 20.34
N SER A 271 25.12 12.59 19.12
CA SER A 271 25.87 11.38 18.82
C SER A 271 27.32 11.43 19.31
N LEU A 272 27.99 12.59 19.19
CA LEU A 272 29.34 12.79 19.73
C LEU A 272 29.38 12.78 21.27
N TYR A 273 28.37 13.42 21.89
CA TYR A 273 28.20 13.35 23.34
C TYR A 273 28.02 11.90 23.79
N ALA A 274 27.10 11.18 23.17
CA ALA A 274 26.74 9.79 23.47
C ALA A 274 27.96 8.87 23.41
N ARG A 275 28.76 8.95 22.34
CA ARG A 275 29.98 8.14 22.15
C ARG A 275 31.00 8.33 23.27
N SER A 276 31.07 9.51 23.87
CA SER A 276 32.05 9.84 24.95
C SER A 276 31.51 9.55 26.35
N HIS A 277 30.20 9.30 26.51
CA HIS A 277 29.56 9.13 27.81
C HIS A 277 28.96 7.72 28.04
N CYS A 278 29.20 6.74 27.11
CA CYS A 278 28.92 5.34 27.36
C CYS A 278 30.07 4.70 28.13
N ASP A 279 29.78 3.97 29.22
CA ASP A 279 30.76 3.13 29.95
C ASP A 279 31.16 1.92 29.09
N ILE A 280 30.22 1.36 28.36
CA ILE A 280 30.47 0.35 27.33
C ILE A 280 29.87 0.84 26.00
N TYR A 281 30.75 1.34 25.15
CA TYR A 281 30.39 1.74 23.80
C TYR A 281 30.61 0.58 22.81
N ILE A 282 29.54 0.23 22.06
CA ILE A 282 29.55 -0.90 21.12
C ILE A 282 29.17 -0.36 19.74
N ARG A 283 30.02 -0.61 18.77
CA ARG A 283 29.74 -0.34 17.37
C ARG A 283 30.03 -1.60 16.54
N PRO A 284 28.99 -2.33 16.10
CA PRO A 284 29.16 -3.48 15.21
C PRO A 284 29.71 -3.03 13.85
N ASP A 285 30.61 -3.83 13.27
CA ASP A 285 31.03 -3.62 11.89
C ASP A 285 30.00 -4.26 10.96
N LEU A 286 29.26 -3.43 10.26
CA LEU A 286 28.15 -3.86 9.39
C LEU A 286 28.57 -3.99 7.92
N HIS A 287 29.86 -3.91 7.61
CA HIS A 287 30.42 -4.16 6.28
C HIS A 287 29.67 -3.44 5.14
N GLY A 288 29.36 -2.15 5.32
CA GLY A 288 28.71 -1.29 4.34
C GLY A 288 27.20 -1.52 4.17
N ARG A 289 26.53 -2.28 5.06
CA ARG A 289 25.05 -2.36 5.07
C ARG A 289 24.48 -1.02 5.47
N ASN A 290 23.40 -0.62 4.80
CA ASN A 290 22.71 0.65 5.04
C ASN A 290 21.33 0.43 5.68
N MET A 291 20.62 1.52 5.97
CA MET A 291 19.31 1.50 6.64
C MET A 291 18.22 0.74 5.85
N LEU A 292 18.39 0.51 4.54
CA LEU A 292 17.42 -0.19 3.68
C LEU A 292 17.79 -1.66 3.43
N SER A 293 18.84 -2.19 4.03
CA SER A 293 19.34 -3.55 3.81
C SER A 293 18.48 -4.63 4.48
N PHE A 294 17.17 -4.51 4.47
CA PHE A 294 16.23 -5.47 5.09
C PHE A 294 16.31 -6.89 4.49
N ASN A 295 16.79 -7.02 3.24
CA ASN A 295 17.00 -8.33 2.61
C ASN A 295 18.27 -9.04 3.08
N ASP A 296 19.17 -8.33 3.77
CA ASP A 296 20.44 -8.83 4.27
C ASP A 296 20.38 -9.23 5.76
N PHE A 297 19.18 -9.55 6.24
CA PHE A 297 18.88 -9.85 7.64
C PHE A 297 19.88 -10.82 8.26
N ASP A 298 20.12 -11.97 7.63
CA ASP A 298 21.01 -13.01 8.14
C ASP A 298 22.46 -12.51 8.34
N SER A 299 22.95 -11.69 7.41
CA SER A 299 24.29 -11.11 7.52
C SER A 299 24.36 -10.10 8.67
N ILE A 300 23.33 -9.25 8.81
CA ILE A 300 23.29 -8.22 9.86
C ILE A 300 23.22 -8.87 11.26
N ILE A 301 22.41 -9.92 11.41
CA ILE A 301 22.34 -10.73 12.64
C ILE A 301 23.72 -11.35 12.95
N GLN A 302 24.42 -11.87 11.94
CA GLN A 302 25.77 -12.44 12.16
C GLN A 302 26.77 -11.36 12.59
N TYR A 303 26.75 -10.18 12.00
CA TYR A 303 27.62 -9.07 12.44
C TYR A 303 27.29 -8.60 13.86
N GLY A 304 26.02 -8.68 14.26
CA GLY A 304 25.59 -8.49 15.64
C GLY A 304 26.19 -9.55 16.58
N GLN A 305 26.22 -10.82 16.17
CA GLN A 305 26.85 -11.90 16.92
C GLN A 305 28.36 -11.71 17.06
N ASP A 306 29.06 -11.32 15.99
CA ASP A 306 30.49 -11.05 16.01
C ASP A 306 30.84 -9.92 16.99
N ALA A 307 30.02 -8.86 17.05
CA ALA A 307 30.14 -7.80 18.03
C ALA A 307 29.85 -8.31 19.46
N ALA A 308 28.79 -9.10 19.63
CA ALA A 308 28.42 -9.71 20.91
C ALA A 308 29.57 -10.55 21.48
N ASP A 309 30.15 -11.45 20.69
CA ASP A 309 31.29 -12.31 21.09
C ASP A 309 32.51 -11.48 21.51
N LYS A 310 32.80 -10.40 20.80
CA LYS A 310 33.90 -9.48 21.12
C LYS A 310 33.72 -8.79 22.48
N PHE A 311 32.49 -8.41 22.81
CA PHE A 311 32.16 -7.68 24.03
C PHE A 311 31.76 -8.59 25.21
N PHE A 312 31.44 -9.87 24.97
CA PHE A 312 30.99 -10.82 26.00
C PHE A 312 31.92 -10.85 27.23
N PRO A 313 33.27 -10.87 27.10
CA PRO A 313 34.15 -10.82 28.27
C PRO A 313 34.03 -9.53 29.12
N LYS A 314 33.64 -8.39 28.48
CA LYS A 314 33.35 -7.15 29.23
C LYS A 314 32.00 -7.26 29.96
N PHE A 315 30.99 -7.81 29.28
CA PHE A 315 29.67 -8.04 29.89
C PHE A 315 29.80 -8.95 31.13
N LYS A 316 30.54 -10.05 30.99
CA LYS A 316 30.73 -10.99 32.09
C LYS A 316 31.45 -10.32 33.29
N ARG A 317 32.50 -9.55 33.03
CA ARG A 317 33.18 -8.80 34.09
C ARG A 317 32.27 -7.80 34.78
N LEU A 318 31.44 -7.08 34.03
CA LEU A 318 30.47 -6.13 34.61
C LEU A 318 29.44 -6.88 35.45
N ALA A 319 28.84 -7.95 34.94
CA ALA A 319 27.88 -8.76 35.68
C ALA A 319 28.46 -9.32 36.98
N ASP A 320 29.67 -9.91 36.91
CA ASP A 320 30.37 -10.43 38.09
C ASP A 320 30.67 -9.33 39.13
N SER A 321 31.04 -8.12 38.68
CA SER A 321 31.27 -6.97 39.57
C SER A 321 30.00 -6.50 40.25
N LEU A 322 28.89 -6.44 39.53
CA LEU A 322 27.58 -6.07 40.08
C LEU A 322 27.06 -7.10 41.07
N GLN A 323 27.27 -8.41 40.82
CA GLN A 323 26.90 -9.47 41.76
C GLN A 323 27.68 -9.45 43.05
N GLN A 324 28.93 -8.92 43.05
CA GLN A 324 29.71 -8.78 44.29
C GLN A 324 29.16 -7.64 45.19
N LEU A 325 28.39 -6.70 44.63
CA LEU A 325 27.76 -5.61 45.39
C LEU A 325 26.44 -5.99 46.04
N GLY A 326 25.84 -7.11 45.66
CA GLY A 326 24.60 -7.62 46.24
C GLY A 326 24.02 -8.78 45.41
N HIS A 327 23.37 -9.72 46.08
CA HIS A 327 22.64 -10.79 45.38
C HIS A 327 21.34 -10.21 44.82
N PHE A 328 21.17 -10.28 43.51
CA PHE A 328 19.91 -9.92 42.81
C PHE A 328 19.54 -11.02 41.83
N GLU A 329 18.26 -11.36 41.80
CA GLU A 329 17.70 -12.21 40.78
C GLU A 329 17.16 -11.33 39.67
N ILE A 330 17.52 -11.67 38.41
CA ILE A 330 16.96 -10.99 37.23
C ILE A 330 15.69 -11.77 36.86
N GLU A 331 14.57 -11.36 37.47
CA GLU A 331 13.27 -11.87 37.06
C GLU A 331 12.71 -11.00 35.94
N ARG A 332 12.83 -11.46 34.71
CA ARG A 332 12.14 -10.86 33.56
C ARG A 332 11.08 -11.85 33.06
N PRO A 333 9.80 -11.43 32.88
CA PRO A 333 8.77 -12.30 32.35
C PRO A 333 9.13 -12.73 30.93
N HIS A 334 8.86 -14.00 30.60
CA HIS A 334 8.98 -14.53 29.24
C HIS A 334 7.66 -14.30 28.47
N THR A 335 7.55 -13.13 27.86
CA THR A 335 6.35 -12.75 27.12
C THR A 335 6.23 -13.55 25.82
N GLN A 336 5.00 -13.99 25.51
CA GLN A 336 4.68 -14.67 24.25
C GLN A 336 3.73 -13.82 23.41
N PRO A 337 3.84 -13.87 22.06
CA PRO A 337 2.92 -13.18 21.18
C PRO A 337 1.48 -13.65 21.39
N ILE A 338 0.54 -12.71 21.42
CA ILE A 338 -0.89 -13.00 21.39
C ILE A 338 -1.30 -13.17 19.92
N ASN A 339 -1.92 -14.30 19.58
CA ASN A 339 -2.35 -14.59 18.21
C ASN A 339 -3.87 -14.62 18.03
N GLU A 340 -4.63 -14.76 19.12
CA GLU A 340 -6.08 -14.84 19.11
C GLU A 340 -6.66 -13.97 20.23
N LEU A 341 -7.81 -13.37 19.97
CA LEU A 341 -8.56 -12.57 20.94
C LEU A 341 -10.02 -13.00 20.97
N THR A 342 -10.60 -13.10 22.18
CA THR A 342 -12.04 -13.16 22.33
C THR A 342 -12.59 -11.75 22.35
N ILE A 343 -13.12 -11.29 21.22
CA ILE A 343 -13.68 -9.94 21.08
C ILE A 343 -15.13 -9.97 21.53
N VAL A 344 -15.49 -9.11 22.49
CA VAL A 344 -16.85 -8.95 23.01
C VAL A 344 -17.56 -7.72 22.46
N ASP A 345 -16.81 -6.69 22.08
CA ASP A 345 -17.33 -5.46 21.49
C ASP A 345 -16.28 -4.79 20.57
N VAL A 346 -16.74 -3.89 19.70
CA VAL A 346 -15.88 -3.13 18.77
C VAL A 346 -16.21 -1.66 18.87
N GLU A 347 -15.25 -0.87 19.24
CA GLU A 347 -15.32 0.60 19.25
C GLU A 347 -14.56 1.18 18.04
N VAL A 348 -15.02 2.33 17.55
CA VAL A 348 -14.40 3.02 16.44
C VAL A 348 -14.13 4.48 16.79
N ASN A 349 -12.88 4.90 16.66
CA ASN A 349 -12.44 6.26 16.95
C ASN A 349 -11.95 7.00 15.70
N GLY A 350 -11.99 8.35 15.76
CA GLY A 350 -11.40 9.24 14.75
C GLY A 350 -12.30 9.52 13.54
N ILE A 351 -13.54 8.99 13.52
CA ILE A 351 -14.53 9.23 12.46
C ILE A 351 -15.90 9.59 13.05
N PRO A 352 -16.76 10.28 12.28
CA PRO A 352 -18.14 10.61 12.71
C PRO A 352 -18.97 9.37 13.03
N ASP A 353 -19.84 9.43 14.05
CA ASP A 353 -20.66 8.31 14.51
C ASP A 353 -21.50 7.64 13.43
N LYS A 354 -22.05 8.42 12.50
CA LYS A 354 -22.85 7.92 11.36
C LYS A 354 -22.06 6.95 10.44
N HIS A 355 -20.72 6.99 10.48
CA HIS A 355 -19.86 6.13 9.66
C HIS A 355 -19.27 4.95 10.43
N LYS A 356 -19.33 4.97 11.78
CA LYS A 356 -18.81 3.89 12.64
C LYS A 356 -19.51 2.57 12.40
N HIS A 357 -20.82 2.61 12.21
CA HIS A 357 -21.67 1.44 12.03
C HIS A 357 -21.20 0.48 10.90
N PHE A 358 -20.53 1.01 9.89
CA PHE A 358 -19.97 0.14 8.86
C PHE A 358 -18.80 -0.71 9.38
N ILE A 359 -17.93 -0.12 10.18
CA ILE A 359 -16.75 -0.81 10.72
C ILE A 359 -17.22 -1.79 11.81
N GLU A 360 -18.12 -1.36 12.68
CA GLU A 360 -18.75 -2.20 13.70
C GLU A 360 -19.42 -3.43 13.09
N ASN A 361 -20.12 -3.27 11.96
CA ASN A 361 -20.78 -4.38 11.26
C ASN A 361 -19.82 -5.38 10.60
N ILE A 362 -18.55 -5.06 10.39
CA ILE A 362 -17.57 -6.05 9.93
C ILE A 362 -17.47 -7.18 10.97
N TYR A 363 -17.57 -6.82 12.25
CA TYR A 363 -17.43 -7.73 13.40
C TYR A 363 -18.76 -8.05 14.09
N GLY A 364 -19.74 -7.11 14.09
CA GLY A 364 -20.83 -6.96 15.03
C GLY A 364 -21.93 -8.01 15.08
N ASN A 365 -22.16 -8.81 14.03
CA ASN A 365 -23.26 -9.78 14.04
C ASN A 365 -22.88 -11.15 14.63
N LYS A 366 -21.68 -11.32 15.17
CA LYS A 366 -21.14 -12.59 15.68
C LYS A 366 -20.39 -12.46 17.01
N LEU A 367 -20.51 -11.32 17.69
CA LEU A 367 -19.85 -11.12 18.98
C LEU A 367 -20.72 -11.68 20.13
N PRO A 368 -20.10 -12.27 21.17
CA PRO A 368 -18.66 -12.47 21.35
C PRO A 368 -18.09 -13.57 20.43
N ALA A 369 -16.86 -13.38 19.95
CA ALA A 369 -16.19 -14.35 19.10
C ALA A 369 -14.67 -14.38 19.37
N THR A 370 -14.08 -15.58 19.42
CA THR A 370 -12.64 -15.75 19.39
C THR A 370 -12.16 -15.70 17.95
N VAL A 371 -11.29 -14.75 17.63
CA VAL A 371 -10.77 -14.50 16.29
C VAL A 371 -9.26 -14.41 16.31
N SER A 372 -8.63 -14.92 15.25
CA SER A 372 -7.20 -14.73 15.02
C SER A 372 -6.90 -13.27 14.70
N LEU A 373 -5.76 -12.75 15.15
CA LEU A 373 -5.30 -11.40 14.79
C LEU A 373 -5.08 -11.26 13.28
N ASP A 374 -4.75 -12.33 12.56
CA ASP A 374 -4.65 -12.30 11.09
C ASP A 374 -5.98 -11.91 10.45
N VAL A 375 -7.10 -12.40 10.97
CA VAL A 375 -8.45 -12.05 10.50
C VAL A 375 -8.79 -10.59 10.83
N VAL A 376 -8.40 -10.13 12.03
CA VAL A 376 -8.57 -8.72 12.42
C VAL A 376 -7.83 -7.81 11.46
N GLU A 377 -6.54 -8.07 11.25
CA GLU A 377 -5.68 -7.27 10.38
C GLU A 377 -6.11 -7.34 8.91
N GLU A 378 -6.52 -8.51 8.40
CA GLU A 378 -7.06 -8.63 7.05
C GLU A 378 -8.31 -7.74 6.86
N ASN A 379 -9.19 -7.67 7.86
CA ASN A 379 -10.36 -6.80 7.81
C ASN A 379 -9.98 -5.32 7.84
N LEU A 380 -8.97 -4.93 8.64
CA LEU A 380 -8.46 -3.55 8.67
C LEU A 380 -7.77 -3.17 7.35
N VAL A 381 -7.06 -4.10 6.71
CA VAL A 381 -6.49 -3.91 5.37
C VAL A 381 -7.60 -3.75 4.32
N LYS A 382 -8.71 -4.53 4.40
CA LYS A 382 -9.88 -4.32 3.53
C LYS A 382 -10.52 -2.96 3.76
N LEU A 383 -10.58 -2.51 5.02
CA LEU A 383 -11.05 -1.18 5.36
C LEU A 383 -10.20 -0.09 4.69
N LYS A 384 -8.86 -0.21 4.76
CA LYS A 384 -7.91 0.67 4.09
C LYS A 384 -8.07 0.69 2.58
N THR A 385 -8.11 -0.49 1.97
CA THR A 385 -8.19 -0.61 0.52
C THR A 385 -9.52 -0.14 -0.05
N SER A 386 -10.57 0.00 0.77
CA SER A 386 -11.85 0.61 0.39
C SER A 386 -11.70 2.06 -0.10
N GLY A 387 -10.63 2.75 0.31
CA GLY A 387 -10.33 4.13 -0.07
C GLY A 387 -11.16 5.19 0.64
N TYR A 388 -11.84 4.84 1.73
CA TYR A 388 -12.59 5.79 2.58
C TYR A 388 -11.83 6.16 3.85
N TYR A 389 -10.87 5.33 4.28
CA TYR A 389 -10.16 5.48 5.55
C TYR A 389 -8.65 5.46 5.38
N GLU A 390 -7.96 6.19 6.25
CA GLU A 390 -6.51 6.26 6.35
C GLU A 390 -6.06 6.25 7.81
N ASN A 391 -4.75 6.14 8.08
CA ASN A 391 -4.17 6.10 9.43
C ASN A 391 -4.83 5.03 10.31
N ILE A 392 -4.87 3.78 9.83
CA ILE A 392 -5.56 2.69 10.52
C ILE A 392 -4.59 2.00 11.48
N TRP A 393 -5.02 1.86 12.75
CA TRP A 393 -4.37 1.01 13.75
C TRP A 393 -5.44 0.50 14.74
N TYR A 394 -5.06 -0.44 15.59
CA TYR A 394 -5.96 -0.94 16.64
C TYR A 394 -5.26 -1.08 17.97
N ASN A 395 -6.02 -1.00 19.04
CA ASN A 395 -5.67 -1.39 20.39
C ASN A 395 -6.84 -2.16 21.00
N VAL A 396 -6.62 -2.73 22.19
CA VAL A 396 -7.66 -3.45 22.93
C VAL A 396 -7.74 -2.94 24.36
N THR A 397 -8.93 -3.05 24.94
CA THR A 397 -9.19 -2.84 26.36
C THR A 397 -9.96 -4.04 26.93
N GLU A 398 -9.95 -4.22 28.25
CA GLU A 398 -10.72 -5.28 28.87
C GLU A 398 -12.20 -5.01 28.78
N GLY A 399 -12.97 -6.05 28.42
CA GLY A 399 -14.42 -6.06 28.43
C GLY A 399 -14.95 -7.25 29.23
N PRO A 400 -16.25 -7.32 29.48
CA PRO A 400 -16.87 -8.42 30.22
C PRO A 400 -16.73 -9.76 29.49
N GLY A 401 -15.77 -10.59 29.94
CA GLY A 401 -15.53 -11.92 29.36
C GLY A 401 -14.64 -11.96 28.11
N GLY A 402 -13.93 -10.88 27.80
CA GLY A 402 -13.01 -10.81 26.68
C GLY A 402 -12.44 -9.41 26.49
N TYR A 403 -12.22 -9.02 25.24
CA TYR A 403 -11.61 -7.75 24.86
C TYR A 403 -12.57 -6.88 24.04
N ILE A 404 -12.50 -5.58 24.25
CA ILE A 404 -13.09 -4.57 23.36
C ILE A 404 -12.00 -4.21 22.35
N LEU A 405 -12.27 -4.43 21.07
CA LEU A 405 -11.38 -4.04 19.98
C LEU A 405 -11.64 -2.59 19.59
N THR A 406 -10.69 -1.71 19.83
CA THR A 406 -10.77 -0.30 19.40
C THR A 406 -10.06 -0.12 18.08
N VAL A 407 -10.82 0.20 17.02
CA VAL A 407 -10.30 0.52 15.69
C VAL A 407 -10.17 2.04 15.58
N ASN A 408 -8.96 2.50 15.39
CA ASN A 408 -8.66 3.91 15.20
C ASN A 408 -8.40 4.17 13.71
N CYS A 409 -9.07 5.17 13.13
CA CYS A 409 -8.87 5.55 11.74
C CYS A 409 -9.32 6.99 11.50
N THR A 410 -8.86 7.58 10.40
CA THR A 410 -9.33 8.88 9.92
C THR A 410 -9.98 8.74 8.56
N GLU A 411 -10.92 9.62 8.23
CA GLU A 411 -11.51 9.63 6.88
C GLU A 411 -10.54 10.29 5.88
N VAL A 412 -10.43 9.68 4.70
CA VAL A 412 -9.75 10.31 3.56
C VAL A 412 -10.52 11.55 3.12
N ALA A 413 -9.84 12.55 2.62
CA ALA A 413 -10.48 13.74 2.07
C ALA A 413 -11.59 13.36 1.07
N ASN A 414 -12.76 13.98 1.22
CA ASN A 414 -13.93 13.65 0.43
C ASN A 414 -13.77 13.96 -1.07
N THR A 415 -12.85 14.84 -1.43
CA THR A 415 -12.58 15.20 -2.83
C THR A 415 -11.13 14.90 -3.17
N SER A 416 -10.91 14.38 -4.36
CA SER A 416 -9.57 14.13 -4.91
C SER A 416 -9.48 14.58 -6.38
N LEU A 417 -8.29 15.03 -6.76
CA LEU A 417 -7.86 15.24 -8.14
C LEU A 417 -6.89 14.13 -8.52
N SER A 418 -7.18 13.41 -9.60
CA SER A 418 -6.28 12.38 -10.12
C SER A 418 -5.84 12.73 -11.54
N VAL A 419 -4.61 12.37 -11.90
CA VAL A 419 -4.05 12.61 -13.21
C VAL A 419 -3.43 11.36 -13.78
N ALA A 420 -3.51 11.18 -15.10
CA ALA A 420 -2.81 10.13 -15.83
C ALA A 420 -2.28 10.70 -17.16
N ILE A 421 -1.23 10.07 -17.66
CA ILE A 421 -0.66 10.33 -18.97
C ILE A 421 -0.49 8.97 -19.67
N HIS A 422 -0.87 8.93 -20.92
CA HIS A 422 -0.74 7.73 -21.74
C HIS A 422 -0.25 8.11 -23.13
N TYR A 423 0.51 7.23 -23.75
CA TYR A 423 0.89 7.33 -25.15
C TYR A 423 0.82 5.95 -25.80
N ASP A 424 0.20 5.88 -26.94
CA ASP A 424 0.38 4.79 -27.88
C ASP A 424 0.39 5.32 -29.32
N ASN A 425 0.89 4.52 -30.25
CA ASN A 425 1.06 4.99 -31.64
C ASN A 425 -0.24 5.04 -32.45
N ASN A 426 -1.38 4.59 -31.90
CA ASN A 426 -2.69 4.69 -32.56
C ASN A 426 -3.47 5.94 -32.14
N TYR A 427 -3.31 6.36 -30.86
CA TYR A 427 -4.06 7.50 -30.27
C TYR A 427 -3.16 8.66 -29.85
N GLY A 428 -1.85 8.57 -30.10
CA GLY A 428 -0.93 9.64 -29.71
C GLY A 428 -0.83 9.84 -28.18
N ILE A 429 -0.56 11.07 -27.77
CA ILE A 429 -0.46 11.44 -26.36
C ILE A 429 -1.83 11.78 -25.82
N GLY A 430 -2.19 11.19 -24.68
CA GLY A 430 -3.38 11.54 -23.91
C GLY A 430 -3.07 11.95 -22.49
N ALA A 431 -3.83 12.90 -21.96
CA ALA A 431 -3.80 13.30 -20.56
C ALA A 431 -5.20 13.19 -19.96
N LEU A 432 -5.32 12.39 -18.91
CA LEU A 432 -6.57 12.21 -18.18
C LEU A 432 -6.53 12.99 -16.87
N VAL A 433 -7.55 13.81 -16.65
CA VAL A 433 -7.81 14.50 -15.38
C VAL A 433 -9.11 13.97 -14.81
N ASN A 434 -9.10 13.60 -13.55
CA ASN A 434 -10.27 13.13 -12.82
C ASN A 434 -10.49 13.95 -11.56
N ILE A 435 -11.74 14.31 -11.31
CA ILE A 435 -12.19 14.83 -10.02
C ILE A 435 -13.19 13.85 -9.44
N THR A 436 -12.91 13.33 -8.26
CA THR A 436 -13.81 12.41 -7.55
C THR A 436 -14.22 13.02 -6.21
N ALA A 437 -15.54 13.11 -5.97
CA ALA A 437 -16.13 13.50 -4.70
C ALA A 437 -16.83 12.31 -4.06
N LYS A 438 -16.40 11.93 -2.85
CA LYS A 438 -16.97 10.84 -2.03
C LYS A 438 -17.80 11.44 -0.91
N ASN A 439 -18.89 10.76 -0.54
CA ASN A 439 -19.77 11.22 0.57
C ASN A 439 -20.22 12.67 0.45
N PHE A 440 -20.33 13.20 -0.79
CA PHE A 440 -20.62 14.60 -1.06
C PHE A 440 -22.05 15.02 -0.66
N LEU A 441 -22.97 14.08 -0.54
CA LEU A 441 -24.31 14.29 -0.03
C LEU A 441 -24.33 13.91 1.45
N LYS A 442 -24.49 14.91 2.33
CA LYS A 442 -24.48 14.70 3.79
C LYS A 442 -25.52 13.69 4.29
N SER A 443 -26.63 13.54 3.55
CA SER A 443 -27.71 12.58 3.87
C SER A 443 -27.55 11.20 3.25
N ILE A 444 -26.58 11.03 2.33
CA ILE A 444 -26.39 9.80 1.56
C ILE A 444 -24.97 9.29 1.80
N ASP A 445 -24.85 8.25 2.62
CA ASP A 445 -23.59 7.58 2.88
C ASP A 445 -23.10 6.81 1.65
N ARG A 446 -21.78 6.80 1.39
CA ARG A 446 -21.10 6.09 0.32
C ARG A 446 -21.61 6.39 -1.09
N ALA A 447 -21.94 7.63 -1.36
CA ALA A 447 -22.16 8.13 -2.69
C ALA A 447 -20.83 8.69 -3.24
N THR A 448 -20.53 8.37 -4.49
CA THR A 448 -19.36 8.86 -5.22
C THR A 448 -19.83 9.54 -6.51
N LEU A 449 -19.32 10.71 -6.76
CA LEU A 449 -19.43 11.41 -8.05
C LEU A 449 -18.03 11.58 -8.63
N SER A 450 -17.84 11.11 -9.84
CA SER A 450 -16.54 11.15 -10.53
C SER A 450 -16.69 11.79 -11.89
N LEU A 451 -15.82 12.71 -12.24
CA LEU A 451 -15.74 13.36 -13.56
C LEU A 451 -14.36 13.10 -14.15
N ASP A 452 -14.34 12.39 -15.27
CA ASP A 452 -13.15 12.18 -16.11
C ASP A 452 -13.17 13.13 -17.30
N VAL A 453 -12.03 13.75 -17.59
CA VAL A 453 -11.79 14.53 -18.80
C VAL A 453 -10.48 14.03 -19.41
N ASN A 454 -10.59 13.39 -20.58
CA ASN A 454 -9.45 12.95 -21.37
C ASN A 454 -9.18 13.94 -22.51
N ILE A 455 -7.97 14.45 -22.55
CA ILE A 455 -7.46 15.37 -23.58
C ILE A 455 -6.48 14.55 -24.43
N ALA A 456 -6.92 14.11 -25.59
CA ALA A 456 -6.17 13.24 -26.51
C ALA A 456 -6.71 13.42 -27.94
N GLU A 457 -6.14 12.71 -28.92
CA GLU A 457 -6.72 12.60 -30.27
C GLU A 457 -8.11 11.96 -30.22
N SER A 458 -8.32 11.02 -29.28
CA SER A 458 -9.63 10.43 -28.97
C SER A 458 -10.15 10.96 -27.62
N PRO A 459 -10.69 12.20 -27.58
CA PRO A 459 -11.10 12.84 -26.34
C PRO A 459 -12.38 12.24 -25.78
N TYR A 460 -12.50 12.24 -24.43
CA TYR A 460 -13.77 11.91 -23.80
C TYR A 460 -14.01 12.71 -22.52
N ILE A 461 -15.29 12.84 -22.19
CA ILE A 461 -15.76 13.33 -20.89
C ILE A 461 -16.70 12.27 -20.33
N ARG A 462 -16.53 11.89 -19.07
CA ARG A 462 -17.39 10.93 -18.40
C ARG A 462 -17.71 11.38 -16.98
N ALA A 463 -18.99 11.51 -16.69
CA ALA A 463 -19.51 11.75 -15.35
C ALA A 463 -20.14 10.46 -14.82
N ARG A 464 -19.72 10.01 -13.66
CA ARG A 464 -20.24 8.80 -13.01
C ARG A 464 -20.76 9.11 -11.61
N PHE A 465 -22.01 8.80 -11.37
CA PHE A 465 -22.59 8.73 -10.04
C PHE A 465 -22.71 7.26 -9.61
N ASN A 466 -22.31 6.95 -8.41
CA ASN A 466 -22.39 5.60 -7.85
C ASN A 466 -22.78 5.68 -6.38
N LYS A 467 -23.74 4.83 -5.96
CA LYS A 467 -24.22 4.73 -4.58
C LYS A 467 -24.17 3.29 -4.13
N GLN A 468 -23.47 3.02 -3.04
CA GLN A 468 -23.45 1.72 -2.39
C GLN A 468 -24.65 1.55 -1.46
N MET A 469 -25.34 0.40 -1.54
CA MET A 469 -26.41 -0.03 -0.64
C MET A 469 -26.01 -1.34 0.05
N GLY A 470 -25.84 -1.28 1.36
CA GLY A 470 -25.36 -2.44 2.13
C GLY A 470 -23.95 -2.88 1.73
N LYS A 471 -23.68 -4.20 1.80
CA LYS A 471 -22.32 -4.75 1.57
C LYS A 471 -22.00 -5.03 0.09
N VAL A 472 -23.00 -5.42 -0.69
CA VAL A 472 -22.77 -5.99 -2.05
C VAL A 472 -23.52 -5.25 -3.15
N PHE A 473 -24.61 -4.55 -2.88
CA PHE A 473 -25.41 -3.86 -3.89
C PHE A 473 -24.96 -2.42 -4.12
N ARG A 474 -25.00 -2.01 -5.38
CA ARG A 474 -24.77 -0.64 -5.81
C ARG A 474 -25.72 -0.30 -6.95
N TYR A 475 -26.01 0.97 -7.14
CA TYR A 475 -26.62 1.49 -8.36
C TYR A 475 -25.87 2.74 -8.82
N GLY A 476 -25.94 3.01 -10.10
CA GLY A 476 -25.22 4.14 -10.66
C GLY A 476 -25.85 4.66 -11.94
N ILE A 477 -25.35 5.83 -12.31
CA ILE A 477 -25.64 6.51 -13.57
C ILE A 477 -24.31 6.96 -14.14
N ASP A 478 -24.02 6.59 -15.39
CA ASP A 478 -22.88 7.07 -16.15
C ASP A 478 -23.38 7.92 -17.32
N LEU A 479 -22.79 9.09 -17.50
CA LEU A 479 -22.97 9.96 -18.66
C LEU A 479 -21.62 10.11 -19.32
N SER A 480 -21.52 9.86 -20.61
CA SER A 480 -20.26 9.98 -21.32
C SER A 480 -20.41 10.51 -22.72
N VAL A 481 -19.39 11.20 -23.18
CA VAL A 481 -19.21 11.67 -24.55
C VAL A 481 -17.83 11.20 -24.97
N TYR A 482 -17.77 10.36 -26.01
CA TYR A 482 -16.54 9.86 -26.63
C TYR A 482 -16.44 10.35 -28.05
N SER A 483 -15.23 10.67 -28.51
CA SER A 483 -14.95 10.94 -29.91
C SER A 483 -13.71 10.16 -30.32
N PHE A 484 -13.81 9.40 -31.40
CA PHE A 484 -12.69 8.58 -31.89
C PHE A 484 -12.87 8.30 -33.39
N ASP A 485 -11.75 8.02 -34.05
CA ASP A 485 -11.75 7.69 -35.46
C ASP A 485 -11.50 6.20 -35.66
N ILE A 486 -12.14 5.63 -36.67
CA ILE A 486 -11.99 4.24 -37.10
C ILE A 486 -11.58 4.23 -38.57
N ASP A 487 -10.46 3.57 -38.86
CA ASP A 487 -10.01 3.34 -40.21
C ASP A 487 -10.40 1.94 -40.70
N GLN A 488 -10.98 1.87 -41.86
CA GLN A 488 -11.26 0.61 -42.56
C GLN A 488 -10.15 0.39 -43.59
N TYR A 489 -9.58 -0.80 -43.57
CA TYR A 489 -8.46 -1.17 -44.44
C TYR A 489 -8.88 -2.19 -45.51
N ASP A 490 -8.35 -2.02 -46.71
CA ASP A 490 -8.28 -3.03 -47.76
C ASP A 490 -6.83 -3.09 -48.23
N ASP A 491 -6.23 -4.30 -48.19
CA ASP A 491 -4.81 -4.58 -48.48
C ASP A 491 -3.82 -3.53 -47.89
N LYS A 492 -4.06 -3.13 -46.61
CA LYS A 492 -3.31 -2.12 -45.85
C LYS A 492 -3.44 -0.66 -46.33
N GLN A 493 -4.29 -0.41 -47.27
CA GLN A 493 -4.66 0.97 -47.62
C GLN A 493 -5.93 1.34 -46.88
N ILE A 494 -5.94 2.52 -46.28
CA ILE A 494 -7.17 3.04 -45.68
C ILE A 494 -8.14 3.34 -46.83
N THR A 495 -9.24 2.61 -46.87
CA THR A 495 -10.29 2.79 -47.85
C THR A 495 -11.37 3.74 -47.38
N ASN A 496 -11.72 3.65 -46.10
CA ASN A 496 -12.66 4.54 -45.44
C ASN A 496 -12.13 4.95 -44.05
N SER A 497 -12.44 6.17 -43.64
CA SER A 497 -12.17 6.64 -42.29
C SER A 497 -13.43 7.29 -41.73
N TYR A 498 -13.86 6.84 -40.56
CA TYR A 498 -15.08 7.29 -39.89
C TYR A 498 -14.71 8.03 -38.60
N SER A 499 -15.21 9.24 -38.45
CA SER A 499 -15.22 9.91 -37.14
C SER A 499 -16.52 9.60 -36.42
N ILE A 500 -16.41 9.07 -35.22
CA ILE A 500 -17.55 8.65 -34.41
C ILE A 500 -17.57 9.50 -33.13
N GLN A 501 -18.71 10.12 -32.87
CA GLN A 501 -19.01 10.72 -31.58
C GLN A 501 -20.16 9.96 -30.94
N ASP A 502 -19.92 9.36 -29.77
CA ASP A 502 -20.90 8.65 -28.99
C ASP A 502 -21.26 9.41 -27.71
N ASN A 503 -22.55 9.69 -27.52
CA ASN A 503 -23.10 10.28 -26.31
C ASN A 503 -23.92 9.21 -25.60
N ASN A 504 -23.41 8.68 -24.51
CA ASN A 504 -23.97 7.53 -23.79
C ASN A 504 -24.61 7.96 -22.46
N LEU A 505 -25.80 7.42 -22.18
CA LEU A 505 -26.43 7.41 -20.88
C LEU A 505 -26.60 5.95 -20.44
N ASP A 506 -26.04 5.59 -19.32
CA ASP A 506 -26.11 4.26 -18.71
C ASP A 506 -26.66 4.32 -17.29
N ILE A 507 -27.74 3.58 -17.03
CA ILE A 507 -28.36 3.44 -15.70
C ILE A 507 -28.26 1.97 -15.32
N TYR A 508 -27.63 1.68 -14.18
CA TYR A 508 -27.33 0.30 -13.82
C TYR A 508 -27.51 -0.03 -12.34
N MET A 509 -27.71 -1.31 -12.10
CA MET A 509 -27.55 -1.98 -10.81
C MET A 509 -26.32 -2.88 -10.86
N GLN A 510 -25.58 -2.93 -9.77
CA GLN A 510 -24.33 -3.64 -9.67
C GLN A 510 -24.32 -4.50 -8.41
N LEU A 511 -23.93 -5.75 -8.53
CA LEU A 511 -23.69 -6.70 -7.46
C LEU A 511 -22.19 -6.98 -7.38
N VAL A 512 -21.60 -6.72 -6.22
CA VAL A 512 -20.17 -6.95 -5.93
C VAL A 512 -20.04 -7.91 -4.75
N PRO A 513 -20.12 -9.23 -5.00
CA PRO A 513 -20.10 -10.23 -3.92
C PRO A 513 -18.79 -10.24 -3.14
N ASN A 514 -17.68 -9.89 -3.79
CA ASN A 514 -16.34 -9.81 -3.23
C ASN A 514 -15.41 -8.93 -4.08
N ASN A 515 -14.17 -8.75 -3.65
CA ASN A 515 -13.17 -7.90 -4.31
C ASN A 515 -12.65 -8.41 -5.68
N LYS A 516 -13.20 -9.52 -6.18
CA LYS A 516 -12.78 -10.13 -7.46
C LYS A 516 -13.89 -10.13 -8.50
N GLN A 517 -15.15 -9.87 -8.13
CA GLN A 517 -16.31 -10.09 -8.99
C GLN A 517 -17.24 -8.87 -9.02
N GLU A 518 -17.71 -8.57 -10.22
CA GLU A 518 -18.76 -7.60 -10.49
C GLU A 518 -19.79 -8.22 -11.43
N ILE A 519 -21.06 -8.12 -11.09
CA ILE A 519 -22.18 -8.38 -12.00
C ILE A 519 -22.93 -7.07 -12.16
N ARG A 520 -23.12 -6.61 -13.40
CA ARG A 520 -23.83 -5.36 -13.69
C ARG A 520 -24.97 -5.64 -14.66
N LEU A 521 -26.17 -5.21 -14.30
CA LEU A 521 -27.35 -5.18 -15.14
C LEU A 521 -27.72 -3.72 -15.38
N GLY A 522 -27.83 -3.31 -16.62
CA GLY A 522 -28.11 -1.92 -16.96
C GLY A 522 -29.01 -1.76 -18.17
N ALA A 523 -29.52 -0.55 -18.29
CA ALA A 523 -30.22 -0.02 -19.46
C ALA A 523 -29.45 1.20 -19.94
N ALA A 524 -29.10 1.22 -21.21
CA ALA A 524 -28.33 2.30 -21.78
C ALA A 524 -28.91 2.80 -23.10
N ALA A 525 -28.56 4.04 -23.43
CA ALA A 525 -28.90 4.69 -24.68
C ALA A 525 -27.67 5.38 -25.24
N ASP A 526 -27.36 5.11 -26.51
CA ASP A 526 -26.29 5.72 -27.28
C ASP A 526 -26.89 6.66 -28.34
N TYR A 527 -26.42 7.90 -28.39
CA TYR A 527 -26.69 8.84 -29.47
C TYR A 527 -25.41 9.04 -30.26
N VAL A 528 -25.29 8.31 -31.36
CA VAL A 528 -24.06 8.18 -32.16
C VAL A 528 -24.15 9.08 -33.38
N HIS A 529 -23.16 9.94 -33.56
CA HIS A 529 -22.94 10.72 -34.76
C HIS A 529 -21.75 10.14 -35.52
N MET A 530 -21.99 9.69 -36.75
CA MET A 530 -20.96 9.15 -37.63
C MET A 530 -20.77 10.06 -38.83
N LYS A 531 -19.51 10.38 -39.13
CA LYS A 531 -19.10 11.22 -40.25
C LYS A 531 -18.01 10.52 -41.05
N ASP A 532 -18.18 10.42 -42.34
CA ASP A 532 -17.20 9.88 -43.27
C ASP A 532 -16.15 10.94 -43.66
N PHE A 533 -14.86 10.60 -43.60
CA PHE A 533 -13.75 11.50 -43.96
C PHE A 533 -13.12 11.17 -45.31
N VAL A 534 -13.13 9.88 -45.70
CA VAL A 534 -12.44 9.39 -46.91
C VAL A 534 -13.34 8.32 -47.56
N GLY A 535 -13.65 8.45 -48.83
CA GLY A 535 -14.41 7.46 -49.60
C GLY A 535 -15.18 8.08 -50.74
N ASP A 536 -15.40 7.31 -51.80
CA ASP A 536 -16.12 7.75 -53.03
C ASP A 536 -17.63 7.88 -52.82
N ASN A 537 -18.17 7.39 -51.73
CA ASN A 537 -19.56 7.55 -51.35
C ASN A 537 -19.71 8.69 -50.35
N GLN A 538 -20.42 9.73 -50.76
CA GLN A 538 -20.88 10.80 -49.89
C GLN A 538 -21.82 10.21 -48.82
N LEU A 539 -21.29 9.57 -47.79
CA LEU A 539 -22.06 9.30 -46.60
C LEU A 539 -22.40 10.63 -45.96
N LYS A 540 -23.67 10.95 -46.01
CA LYS A 540 -24.21 12.06 -45.24
C LYS A 540 -23.90 11.85 -43.77
N SER A 541 -23.63 12.92 -43.05
CA SER A 541 -23.52 12.93 -41.63
C SER A 541 -24.80 12.33 -41.01
N ASP A 542 -24.69 11.11 -40.46
CA ASP A 542 -25.85 10.36 -39.97
C ASP A 542 -25.83 10.33 -38.42
N TYR A 543 -27.02 10.57 -37.87
CA TYR A 543 -27.24 10.45 -36.42
C TYR A 543 -28.10 9.25 -36.14
N HIS A 544 -27.60 8.39 -35.22
CA HIS A 544 -28.29 7.18 -34.82
C HIS A 544 -28.58 7.22 -33.32
N PHE A 545 -29.73 6.76 -32.92
CA PHE A 545 -30.11 6.57 -31.54
C PHE A 545 -30.37 5.08 -31.28
N TYR A 546 -29.66 4.49 -30.30
CA TYR A 546 -29.80 3.12 -29.90
C TYR A 546 -30.20 3.00 -28.45
N SER A 547 -31.08 2.04 -28.12
CA SER A 547 -31.38 1.66 -26.74
C SER A 547 -31.17 0.19 -26.55
N TYR A 548 -30.56 -0.19 -25.43
CA TYR A 548 -30.28 -1.59 -25.14
C TYR A 548 -30.33 -1.89 -23.64
N LEU A 549 -30.61 -3.14 -23.32
CA LEU A 549 -30.34 -3.73 -22.01
C LEU A 549 -29.06 -4.53 -22.09
N TYR A 550 -28.31 -4.57 -20.99
CA TYR A 550 -27.09 -5.36 -20.96
C TYR A 550 -26.88 -6.07 -19.65
N LEU A 551 -26.18 -7.20 -19.70
CA LEU A 551 -25.64 -7.92 -18.55
C LEU A 551 -24.14 -8.04 -18.73
N ARG A 552 -23.36 -7.58 -17.73
CA ARG A 552 -21.90 -7.67 -17.70
C ARG A 552 -21.43 -8.42 -16.48
N TYR A 553 -20.52 -9.37 -16.66
CA TYR A 553 -19.82 -10.06 -15.59
C TYR A 553 -18.31 -9.84 -15.74
N ILE A 554 -17.66 -9.41 -14.64
CA ILE A 554 -16.21 -9.25 -14.57
C ILE A 554 -15.68 -10.05 -13.38
N PHE A 555 -14.60 -10.83 -13.62
CA PHE A 555 -13.84 -11.51 -12.58
C PHE A 555 -12.35 -11.24 -12.78
N ILE A 556 -11.67 -10.70 -11.76
CA ILE A 556 -10.23 -10.36 -11.77
C ILE A 556 -9.58 -10.91 -10.52
N SER A 557 -8.66 -11.87 -10.70
CA SER A 557 -7.83 -12.43 -9.62
C SER A 557 -6.34 -12.44 -9.97
N GLU A 558 -5.94 -11.71 -11.01
CA GLU A 558 -4.54 -11.55 -11.40
C GLU A 558 -3.75 -10.85 -10.29
N ASP A 559 -2.47 -11.22 -10.16
CA ASP A 559 -1.54 -10.73 -9.13
C ASP A 559 -0.83 -9.41 -9.52
N SER A 560 -1.06 -8.90 -10.72
CA SER A 560 -0.54 -7.62 -11.21
C SER A 560 -1.42 -7.08 -12.34
N PRO A 561 -1.56 -5.75 -12.47
CA PRO A 561 -2.35 -5.15 -13.54
C PRO A 561 -1.69 -5.27 -14.92
N SER A 562 -0.36 -5.21 -15.02
CA SER A 562 0.36 -5.15 -16.30
C SER A 562 1.02 -6.49 -16.65
N PHE A 563 1.92 -6.96 -15.80
CA PHE A 563 2.73 -8.16 -16.05
C PHE A 563 2.31 -9.32 -15.14
N ALA A 564 1.01 -9.65 -15.14
CA ALA A 564 0.46 -10.72 -14.32
C ALA A 564 1.17 -12.06 -14.58
N ARG A 565 1.46 -12.79 -13.48
CA ARG A 565 2.11 -14.10 -13.51
C ARG A 565 1.17 -15.23 -13.14
N ARG A 566 0.12 -14.95 -12.40
CA ARG A 566 -0.89 -15.92 -11.98
C ARG A 566 -2.25 -15.25 -11.80
N GLY A 567 -3.29 -16.03 -11.95
CA GLY A 567 -4.66 -15.57 -11.74
C GLY A 567 -5.51 -15.70 -12.99
N TRP A 568 -6.72 -15.14 -12.92
CA TRP A 568 -7.70 -15.12 -13.98
C TRP A 568 -8.20 -13.71 -14.23
N ARG A 569 -8.45 -13.41 -15.48
CA ARG A 569 -9.28 -12.29 -15.93
C ARG A 569 -10.37 -12.83 -16.82
N LEU A 570 -11.62 -12.52 -16.47
CA LEU A 570 -12.80 -12.91 -17.25
C LEU A 570 -13.70 -11.69 -17.38
N LYS A 571 -14.15 -11.41 -18.59
CA LYS A 571 -15.15 -10.40 -18.89
C LYS A 571 -16.16 -11.01 -19.86
N ILE A 572 -17.44 -10.98 -19.50
CA ILE A 572 -18.54 -11.41 -20.36
C ILE A 572 -19.53 -10.25 -20.42
N ASN A 573 -19.97 -9.90 -21.62
CA ASN A 573 -20.94 -8.85 -21.86
C ASN A 573 -21.96 -9.30 -22.88
N GLY A 574 -23.24 -9.13 -22.57
CA GLY A 574 -24.34 -9.36 -23.48
C GLY A 574 -25.21 -8.13 -23.59
N LYS A 575 -25.38 -7.60 -24.79
CA LYS A 575 -26.22 -6.43 -25.09
C LYS A 575 -27.41 -6.87 -25.91
N TRP A 576 -28.61 -6.55 -25.49
CA TRP A 576 -29.84 -6.72 -26.26
C TRP A 576 -30.30 -5.36 -26.79
N LEU A 577 -30.04 -5.12 -28.07
CA LEU A 577 -30.44 -3.92 -28.79
C LEU A 577 -31.92 -4.08 -29.19
N PHE A 578 -32.77 -3.19 -28.70
CA PHE A 578 -34.21 -3.34 -28.94
C PHE A 578 -34.85 -2.14 -29.67
N PHE A 579 -34.14 -1.03 -29.81
CA PHE A 579 -34.63 0.14 -30.52
C PHE A 579 -33.50 0.83 -31.30
N GLU A 580 -33.78 1.19 -32.53
CA GLU A 580 -32.93 2.02 -33.39
C GLU A 580 -33.78 3.16 -34.00
N GLY A 581 -33.32 4.38 -33.83
CA GLY A 581 -33.84 5.59 -34.46
C GLY A 581 -32.77 6.23 -35.35
N ILE A 582 -33.15 6.68 -36.54
CA ILE A 582 -32.29 7.40 -37.45
C ILE A 582 -32.85 8.81 -37.61
N ASN A 583 -31.99 9.83 -37.56
CA ASN A 583 -32.34 11.20 -37.83
C ASN A 583 -31.85 11.56 -39.26
N ASP A 584 -32.72 11.49 -40.25
CA ASP A 584 -32.42 11.90 -41.61
C ASP A 584 -33.06 13.27 -41.85
N GLY A 585 -32.23 14.34 -41.91
CA GLY A 585 -32.64 15.67 -42.21
C GLY A 585 -33.51 16.39 -41.16
N GLY A 586 -33.53 15.94 -39.89
CA GLY A 586 -34.26 16.56 -38.78
C GLY A 586 -35.55 15.86 -38.38
N GLU A 587 -35.95 14.81 -39.07
CA GLU A 587 -37.04 13.92 -38.67
C GLU A 587 -36.51 12.60 -38.09
N LEU A 588 -36.89 12.27 -36.86
CA LEU A 588 -36.55 10.99 -36.22
C LEU A 588 -37.41 9.90 -36.87
N SER A 589 -36.85 9.12 -37.78
CA SER A 589 -37.52 7.94 -38.34
C SER A 589 -37.12 6.69 -37.56
N SER A 590 -38.09 5.87 -37.10
CA SER A 590 -37.78 4.61 -36.48
C SER A 590 -37.69 3.52 -37.57
N LYS A 591 -36.57 2.78 -37.64
CA LYS A 591 -36.47 1.57 -38.45
C LYS A 591 -37.26 0.38 -37.87
N GLY A 592 -38.02 0.63 -36.81
CA GLY A 592 -38.74 -0.40 -36.08
C GLY A 592 -37.90 -1.09 -35.03
N TRP A 593 -38.53 -2.02 -34.31
CA TRP A 593 -37.87 -2.82 -33.27
C TRP A 593 -36.95 -3.86 -33.92
N GLN A 594 -35.69 -3.48 -34.18
CA GLN A 594 -34.68 -4.43 -34.60
C GLN A 594 -34.13 -5.14 -33.36
N GLN A 595 -34.50 -6.38 -33.16
CA GLN A 595 -34.00 -7.17 -32.03
C GLN A 595 -32.70 -7.85 -32.44
N SER A 596 -31.59 -7.40 -31.88
CA SER A 596 -30.28 -8.03 -32.05
C SER A 596 -29.62 -8.22 -30.70
N ILE A 597 -28.96 -9.36 -30.50
CA ILE A 597 -28.17 -9.60 -29.30
C ILE A 597 -26.71 -9.70 -29.71
N VAL A 598 -25.86 -8.91 -29.04
CA VAL A 598 -24.39 -8.93 -29.20
C VAL A 598 -23.79 -9.53 -27.94
N LEU A 599 -23.09 -10.63 -28.09
CA LEU A 599 -22.41 -11.33 -27.00
C LEU A 599 -20.89 -11.19 -27.18
N HIS A 600 -20.18 -10.81 -26.13
CA HIS A 600 -18.73 -10.79 -26.12
C HIS A 600 -18.20 -11.45 -24.85
N GLY A 601 -17.20 -12.30 -24.98
CA GLY A 601 -16.52 -12.97 -23.87
C GLY A 601 -15.03 -13.01 -24.06
N ASN A 602 -14.29 -12.63 -23.02
CA ASN A 602 -12.84 -12.73 -22.94
C ASN A 602 -12.45 -13.43 -21.64
N VAL A 603 -11.64 -14.48 -21.73
CA VAL A 603 -11.06 -15.16 -20.58
C VAL A 603 -9.56 -15.31 -20.76
N VAL A 604 -8.78 -14.93 -19.75
CA VAL A 604 -7.32 -15.09 -19.72
C VAL A 604 -6.93 -15.77 -18.41
N LYS A 605 -6.11 -16.82 -18.52
CA LYS A 605 -5.46 -17.50 -17.40
C LYS A 605 -3.97 -17.21 -17.44
N SER A 606 -3.43 -16.60 -16.38
CA SER A 606 -1.99 -16.45 -16.15
C SER A 606 -1.51 -17.59 -15.26
N ILE A 607 -0.48 -18.32 -15.70
CA ILE A 607 0.07 -19.52 -15.05
C ILE A 607 1.56 -19.24 -14.78
N SER A 608 1.98 -19.25 -13.53
CA SER A 608 3.40 -19.06 -13.17
C SER A 608 4.21 -20.31 -13.54
N MET A 609 5.28 -20.14 -14.31
CA MET A 609 6.20 -21.19 -14.72
C MET A 609 7.57 -21.00 -14.04
N GLY A 610 7.56 -21.09 -12.70
CA GLY A 610 8.74 -20.82 -11.88
C GLY A 610 8.86 -19.36 -11.43
N ARG A 611 10.06 -18.95 -11.00
CA ARG A 611 10.25 -17.61 -10.37
C ARG A 611 10.26 -16.43 -11.36
N LYS A 612 10.60 -16.66 -12.62
CA LYS A 612 10.86 -15.59 -13.61
C LYS A 612 9.97 -15.64 -14.84
N SER A 613 9.16 -16.66 -15.03
CA SER A 613 8.34 -16.81 -16.23
C SER A 613 6.89 -17.15 -15.94
N SER A 614 6.02 -16.82 -16.88
CA SER A 614 4.61 -17.17 -16.86
C SER A 614 4.07 -17.41 -18.26
N LEU A 615 3.07 -18.26 -18.36
CA LEU A 615 2.30 -18.52 -19.57
C LEU A 615 0.91 -17.91 -19.39
N LYS A 616 0.48 -17.10 -20.33
CA LYS A 616 -0.89 -16.61 -20.43
C LYS A 616 -1.60 -17.36 -21.54
N VAL A 617 -2.78 -17.90 -21.24
CA VAL A 617 -3.64 -18.58 -22.23
C VAL A 617 -4.99 -17.89 -22.17
N GLY A 618 -5.48 -17.47 -23.32
CA GLY A 618 -6.73 -16.72 -23.45
C GLY A 618 -7.64 -17.30 -24.52
N LEU A 619 -8.94 -17.11 -24.34
CA LEU A 619 -9.98 -17.32 -25.35
C LEU A 619 -10.80 -16.04 -25.42
N GLU A 620 -11.11 -15.62 -26.64
CA GLU A 620 -11.97 -14.47 -26.90
C GLU A 620 -12.98 -14.80 -28.01
N ALA A 621 -14.25 -14.47 -27.75
CA ALA A 621 -15.32 -14.76 -28.68
C ALA A 621 -16.32 -13.60 -28.72
N GLY A 622 -16.70 -13.24 -29.92
CA GLY A 622 -17.77 -12.28 -30.21
C GLY A 622 -18.82 -12.94 -31.10
N TYR A 623 -20.09 -12.81 -30.76
CA TYR A 623 -21.18 -13.46 -31.45
C TYR A 623 -22.42 -12.58 -31.54
N LYS A 624 -22.97 -12.47 -32.74
CA LYS A 624 -24.25 -11.83 -33.03
C LYS A 624 -25.37 -12.87 -33.10
N VAL A 625 -26.46 -12.63 -32.38
CA VAL A 625 -27.69 -13.42 -32.47
C VAL A 625 -28.76 -12.61 -33.20
N GLY A 626 -29.35 -13.19 -34.20
CA GLY A 626 -30.40 -12.57 -35.03
C GLY A 626 -30.00 -12.49 -36.49
N THR A 627 -30.99 -12.31 -37.35
CA THR A 627 -30.83 -12.27 -38.81
C THR A 627 -30.59 -10.84 -39.34
N ASN A 628 -30.89 -9.84 -38.55
CA ASN A 628 -30.71 -8.44 -38.93
C ASN A 628 -29.24 -8.01 -38.85
N ASP A 629 -28.80 -7.13 -39.76
CA ASP A 629 -27.50 -6.50 -39.63
C ASP A 629 -27.43 -5.66 -38.38
N ILE A 630 -26.31 -5.80 -37.66
CA ILE A 630 -26.03 -4.88 -36.55
C ILE A 630 -25.35 -3.61 -37.06
N PRO A 631 -25.63 -2.44 -36.44
CA PRO A 631 -24.95 -1.21 -36.79
C PRO A 631 -23.43 -1.35 -36.66
N LEU A 632 -22.67 -0.64 -37.50
CA LEU A 632 -21.22 -0.64 -37.52
C LEU A 632 -20.64 -0.43 -36.14
N PHE A 633 -21.22 0.47 -35.35
CA PHE A 633 -20.82 0.81 -33.98
C PHE A 633 -20.80 -0.39 -33.01
N TYR A 634 -21.63 -1.42 -33.25
CA TYR A 634 -21.70 -2.61 -32.40
C TYR A 634 -21.01 -3.85 -32.98
N LYS A 635 -20.46 -3.76 -34.20
CA LYS A 635 -19.64 -4.83 -34.80
C LYS A 635 -18.33 -4.98 -34.03
N PHE A 636 -17.74 -6.16 -34.13
CA PHE A 636 -16.43 -6.40 -33.51
C PHE A 636 -15.32 -5.82 -34.39
N MET A 637 -14.52 -4.97 -33.81
CA MET A 637 -13.38 -4.31 -34.44
C MET A 637 -12.11 -5.02 -33.98
N VAL A 638 -11.48 -5.76 -34.90
CA VAL A 638 -10.35 -6.65 -34.58
C VAL A 638 -9.07 -6.06 -35.12
N GLY A 639 -8.04 -5.92 -34.28
CA GLY A 639 -6.70 -5.51 -34.65
C GLY A 639 -6.05 -4.58 -33.65
N GLY A 640 -4.71 -4.39 -33.83
CA GLY A 640 -3.87 -3.59 -32.99
C GLY A 640 -3.68 -4.16 -31.58
N GLN A 641 -2.98 -3.39 -30.74
CA GLN A 641 -2.77 -3.71 -29.32
C GLN A 641 -3.37 -2.66 -28.39
N SER A 642 -3.87 -1.55 -28.93
CA SER A 642 -4.51 -0.50 -28.14
C SER A 642 -5.77 -1.01 -27.45
N LYS A 643 -5.93 -0.64 -26.18
CA LYS A 643 -7.03 -1.08 -25.34
C LYS A 643 -7.92 0.13 -25.02
N MET A 644 -9.14 0.11 -25.53
CA MET A 644 -10.17 1.04 -25.11
C MET A 644 -11.03 0.42 -24.03
N ASN A 645 -10.94 0.91 -22.79
CA ASN A 645 -11.66 0.30 -21.68
C ASN A 645 -13.17 0.61 -21.67
N TYR A 646 -13.63 1.53 -22.49
CA TYR A 646 -15.02 1.96 -22.58
C TYR A 646 -15.80 1.33 -23.74
N PHE A 647 -15.13 0.70 -24.72
CA PHE A 647 -15.77 -0.11 -25.75
C PHE A 647 -15.50 -1.60 -25.56
N ASP A 648 -16.57 -2.39 -25.55
CA ASP A 648 -16.45 -3.84 -25.30
C ASP A 648 -16.23 -4.65 -26.60
N ASN A 649 -16.38 -4.01 -27.76
CA ASN A 649 -16.32 -4.64 -29.09
C ASN A 649 -14.99 -4.39 -29.82
N ILE A 650 -14.03 -3.70 -29.21
CA ILE A 650 -12.66 -3.57 -29.73
C ILE A 650 -11.83 -4.72 -29.21
N ILE A 651 -11.32 -5.53 -30.11
CA ILE A 651 -10.62 -6.78 -29.83
C ILE A 651 -9.17 -6.68 -30.31
N ALA A 652 -8.22 -6.64 -29.38
CA ALA A 652 -6.81 -6.62 -29.70
C ALA A 652 -6.38 -7.92 -30.41
N PHE A 653 -5.59 -7.82 -31.50
CA PHE A 653 -5.03 -8.94 -32.22
C PHE A 653 -3.59 -8.66 -32.68
N THR A 654 -2.70 -9.63 -32.44
CA THR A 654 -1.28 -9.52 -32.74
C THR A 654 -1.03 -9.53 -34.26
N GLY A 655 -0.41 -8.47 -34.79
CA GLY A 655 0.02 -8.39 -36.20
C GLY A 655 -1.02 -7.85 -37.17
N LEU A 656 -2.16 -7.33 -36.70
CA LEU A 656 -3.09 -6.51 -37.47
C LEU A 656 -2.92 -5.04 -37.07
N GLU A 657 -3.26 -4.13 -37.97
CA GLU A 657 -3.39 -2.70 -37.66
C GLU A 657 -4.59 -2.46 -36.75
N PHE A 658 -4.66 -1.33 -36.11
CA PHE A 658 -5.78 -1.01 -35.19
C PHE A 658 -7.11 -1.01 -35.95
N THR A 659 -8.12 -1.73 -35.44
CA THR A 659 -9.47 -1.92 -36.04
C THR A 659 -9.47 -2.38 -37.49
N GLU A 660 -8.41 -3.06 -37.96
CA GLU A 660 -8.23 -3.45 -39.37
C GLU A 660 -9.38 -4.31 -39.92
N LYS A 661 -10.00 -5.15 -39.09
CA LYS A 661 -11.13 -6.00 -39.48
C LYS A 661 -12.37 -5.67 -38.67
N ILE A 662 -13.48 -5.41 -39.37
CA ILE A 662 -14.78 -5.13 -38.74
C ILE A 662 -15.71 -6.28 -39.11
N VAL A 663 -16.15 -7.05 -38.12
CA VAL A 663 -16.82 -8.33 -38.30
C VAL A 663 -17.99 -8.57 -37.32
N ASP A 664 -18.90 -9.47 -37.67
CA ASP A 664 -20.04 -9.85 -36.84
C ASP A 664 -19.74 -11.04 -35.92
N TYR A 665 -18.71 -11.84 -36.24
CA TYR A 665 -18.33 -13.06 -35.52
C TYR A 665 -16.82 -13.16 -35.32
N VAL A 666 -16.44 -13.53 -34.12
CA VAL A 666 -15.02 -13.69 -33.70
C VAL A 666 -14.91 -14.90 -32.79
N ALA A 667 -13.94 -15.78 -33.05
CA ALA A 667 -13.56 -16.85 -32.14
C ALA A 667 -12.04 -17.06 -32.22
N MET A 668 -11.28 -16.74 -31.16
CA MET A 668 -9.84 -16.79 -31.18
C MET A 668 -9.25 -17.32 -29.88
N GLY A 669 -8.10 -17.99 -30.02
CA GLY A 669 -7.21 -18.37 -28.94
C GLY A 669 -6.00 -17.44 -28.90
N LYS A 670 -5.55 -17.08 -27.71
CA LYS A 670 -4.40 -16.23 -27.45
C LYS A 670 -3.42 -16.94 -26.54
N MET A 671 -2.15 -16.87 -26.82
CA MET A 671 -1.09 -17.41 -25.98
C MET A 671 0.04 -16.41 -25.87
N ALA A 672 0.56 -16.21 -24.66
CA ALA A 672 1.72 -15.36 -24.46
C ALA A 672 2.66 -15.97 -23.42
N TYR A 673 3.93 -16.15 -23.78
CA TYR A 673 4.98 -16.55 -22.85
C TYR A 673 5.74 -15.32 -22.41
N GLN A 674 5.68 -15.00 -21.11
CA GLN A 674 6.30 -13.84 -20.50
C GLN A 674 7.51 -14.27 -19.67
N TRP A 675 8.67 -13.65 -19.89
CA TRP A 675 9.90 -13.88 -19.17
C TRP A 675 10.41 -12.58 -18.53
N ASN A 676 10.53 -12.57 -17.20
CA ASN A 676 11.21 -11.52 -16.44
C ASN A 676 12.71 -11.85 -16.41
N PHE A 677 13.50 -11.28 -17.30
CA PHE A 677 14.90 -11.61 -17.42
C PHE A 677 15.80 -10.79 -16.49
N TYR A 678 15.38 -9.58 -16.10
CA TYR A 678 16.13 -8.73 -15.18
C TYR A 678 15.22 -7.73 -14.45
N LYS A 679 15.21 -7.75 -13.10
CA LYS A 679 14.42 -6.85 -12.25
C LYS A 679 12.97 -6.66 -12.76
N LYS A 680 12.66 -5.46 -13.32
CA LYS A 680 11.34 -5.07 -13.86
C LYS A 680 11.30 -5.11 -15.40
N LEU A 681 12.23 -5.82 -16.05
CA LEU A 681 12.31 -5.96 -17.50
C LEU A 681 11.71 -7.30 -17.93
N TYR A 682 10.85 -7.25 -18.94
CA TYR A 682 10.08 -8.40 -19.43
C TYR A 682 10.27 -8.56 -20.95
N LEU A 683 10.32 -9.80 -21.39
CA LEU A 683 10.19 -10.19 -22.77
C LEU A 683 9.00 -11.11 -22.92
N THR A 684 8.08 -10.78 -23.84
CA THR A 684 6.85 -11.55 -24.06
C THR A 684 6.77 -11.97 -25.51
N ALA A 685 6.62 -13.26 -25.77
CA ALA A 685 6.30 -13.82 -27.09
C ALA A 685 4.81 -14.12 -27.13
N CYS A 686 4.11 -13.59 -28.15
CA CYS A 686 2.67 -13.72 -28.34
C CYS A 686 2.32 -14.53 -29.58
N LEU A 687 1.23 -15.27 -29.51
CA LEU A 687 0.56 -15.99 -30.60
C LEU A 687 -0.94 -15.85 -30.45
N ASP A 688 -1.59 -15.27 -31.44
CA ASP A 688 -3.04 -15.19 -31.55
C ASP A 688 -3.47 -15.94 -32.80
N ALA A 689 -4.54 -16.74 -32.73
CA ALA A 689 -5.08 -17.45 -33.87
C ALA A 689 -6.57 -17.69 -33.72
N GLY A 690 -7.31 -17.59 -34.80
CA GLY A 690 -8.75 -17.80 -34.77
C GLY A 690 -9.46 -17.55 -36.08
N TYR A 691 -10.77 -17.43 -35.98
CA TYR A 691 -11.66 -17.18 -37.12
C TYR A 691 -12.42 -15.87 -36.90
N ILE A 692 -12.55 -15.10 -37.97
CA ILE A 692 -13.34 -13.86 -38.05
C ILE A 692 -14.19 -13.87 -39.28
N ASN A 693 -15.50 -13.53 -39.18
CA ASN A 693 -16.40 -13.55 -40.33
C ASN A 693 -17.61 -12.61 -40.16
N ASN A 694 -18.23 -12.23 -41.28
CA ASN A 694 -19.54 -11.55 -41.35
C ASN A 694 -20.71 -12.48 -41.60
N ALA A 695 -20.45 -13.74 -42.03
CA ALA A 695 -21.47 -14.73 -42.31
C ALA A 695 -21.36 -15.93 -41.36
N TYR A 696 -22.48 -16.32 -40.78
CA TYR A 696 -22.53 -17.40 -39.78
C TYR A 696 -22.18 -18.77 -40.35
N ASP A 697 -22.55 -19.06 -41.60
CA ASP A 697 -22.36 -20.33 -42.30
C ASP A 697 -20.91 -20.55 -42.79
N LEU A 698 -20.08 -19.53 -42.76
CA LEU A 698 -18.69 -19.56 -43.23
C LEU A 698 -17.65 -19.53 -42.07
N TRP A 699 -18.02 -19.96 -40.87
CA TRP A 699 -17.15 -19.84 -39.68
C TRP A 699 -15.79 -20.52 -39.81
N PHE A 700 -15.68 -21.61 -40.53
CA PHE A 700 -14.45 -22.38 -40.69
C PHE A 700 -13.94 -22.37 -42.15
N ASP A 701 -14.24 -21.30 -42.88
CA ASP A 701 -13.66 -21.09 -44.21
C ASP A 701 -12.20 -20.67 -44.07
N ASP A 702 -11.32 -21.15 -44.94
CA ASP A 702 -9.88 -20.83 -44.94
C ASP A 702 -9.62 -19.30 -45.04
N ASN A 703 -10.49 -18.56 -45.73
CA ASN A 703 -10.41 -17.10 -45.86
C ASN A 703 -10.79 -16.35 -44.57
N SER A 704 -11.39 -17.03 -43.60
CA SER A 704 -11.77 -16.46 -42.29
C SER A 704 -10.72 -16.69 -41.22
N PHE A 705 -9.70 -17.51 -41.51
CA PHE A 705 -8.63 -17.83 -40.56
C PHE A 705 -7.59 -16.72 -40.47
N VAL A 706 -7.37 -16.22 -39.26
CA VAL A 706 -6.35 -15.22 -38.93
C VAL A 706 -5.39 -15.78 -37.90
N ALA A 707 -4.09 -15.54 -38.09
CA ALA A 707 -3.03 -15.92 -37.17
C ALA A 707 -1.97 -14.83 -37.12
N GLY A 708 -1.52 -14.50 -35.92
CA GLY A 708 -0.52 -13.47 -35.71
C GLY A 708 0.46 -13.86 -34.60
N THR A 709 1.69 -13.41 -34.75
CA THR A 709 2.76 -13.63 -33.77
C THR A 709 3.55 -12.36 -33.53
N GLY A 710 4.12 -12.21 -32.34
CA GLY A 710 4.87 -11.02 -32.01
C GLY A 710 5.77 -11.20 -30.79
N ILE A 711 6.69 -10.26 -30.67
CA ILE A 711 7.58 -10.13 -29.51
C ILE A 711 7.40 -8.73 -28.94
N THR A 712 7.17 -8.67 -27.63
CA THR A 712 7.05 -7.41 -26.87
C THR A 712 8.16 -7.32 -25.85
N PHE A 713 8.90 -6.23 -25.87
CA PHE A 713 9.80 -5.83 -24.80
C PHE A 713 9.04 -4.90 -23.85
N GLY A 714 9.04 -5.21 -22.56
CA GLY A 714 8.26 -4.48 -21.55
C GLY A 714 9.10 -4.07 -20.35
N VAL A 715 8.78 -2.90 -19.80
CA VAL A 715 9.34 -2.37 -18.55
C VAL A 715 8.20 -1.98 -17.62
N ASP A 716 8.24 -2.48 -16.38
CA ASP A 716 7.28 -2.08 -15.34
C ASP A 716 7.80 -0.84 -14.61
N THR A 717 7.12 0.29 -14.81
CA THR A 717 7.52 1.60 -14.26
C THR A 717 6.45 2.20 -13.37
N LEU A 718 6.81 3.27 -12.63
CA LEU A 718 5.86 4.01 -11.80
C LEU A 718 4.78 4.75 -12.62
N ILE A 719 5.09 5.09 -13.87
CA ILE A 719 4.13 5.74 -14.78
C ILE A 719 3.27 4.74 -15.56
N GLY A 720 3.38 3.46 -15.26
CA GLY A 720 2.74 2.35 -15.96
C GLY A 720 3.70 1.55 -16.82
N PRO A 721 3.21 0.54 -17.55
CA PRO A 721 4.04 -0.27 -18.44
C PRO A 721 4.56 0.57 -19.61
N ILE A 722 5.82 0.35 -19.97
CA ILE A 722 6.39 0.79 -21.25
C ILE A 722 6.59 -0.46 -22.09
N GLU A 723 5.96 -0.54 -23.25
CA GLU A 723 5.96 -1.72 -24.09
C GLU A 723 6.31 -1.35 -25.53
N VAL A 724 7.19 -2.12 -26.16
CA VAL A 724 7.53 -2.02 -27.57
C VAL A 724 7.33 -3.39 -28.19
N SER A 725 6.47 -3.48 -29.19
CA SER A 725 6.09 -4.74 -29.85
C SER A 725 6.44 -4.72 -31.34
N PHE A 726 6.88 -5.86 -31.84
CA PHE A 726 7.07 -6.16 -33.25
C PHE A 726 6.26 -7.40 -33.60
N MET A 727 5.35 -7.26 -34.56
CA MET A 727 4.31 -8.25 -34.82
C MET A 727 4.12 -8.48 -36.30
N GLY A 728 3.63 -9.68 -36.64
CA GLY A 728 3.24 -10.06 -38.00
C GLY A 728 2.07 -11.02 -38.00
N SER A 729 1.33 -11.07 -39.09
CA SER A 729 0.19 -11.96 -39.28
C SER A 729 0.23 -12.67 -40.64
N ASN A 730 -0.62 -13.69 -40.80
CA ASN A 730 -0.77 -14.38 -42.10
C ASN A 730 -1.50 -13.53 -43.14
N ILE A 731 -2.18 -12.46 -42.74
CA ILE A 731 -2.90 -11.52 -43.62
C ILE A 731 -1.97 -10.43 -44.09
N ASN A 732 -1.10 -9.94 -43.19
CA ASN A 732 -0.26 -8.80 -43.45
C ASN A 732 1.14 -9.20 -43.94
N SER A 733 1.55 -8.69 -45.11
CA SER A 733 2.89 -8.92 -45.68
C SER A 733 4.02 -8.15 -44.98
N LYS A 734 3.69 -7.06 -44.25
CA LYS A 734 4.66 -6.21 -43.53
C LYS A 734 4.46 -6.34 -42.02
N PRO A 735 5.54 -6.29 -41.23
CA PRO A 735 5.42 -6.28 -39.78
C PRO A 735 4.72 -5.00 -39.27
N VAL A 736 4.02 -5.13 -38.16
CA VAL A 736 3.37 -4.03 -37.43
C VAL A 736 4.18 -3.74 -36.17
N GLY A 737 4.50 -2.47 -35.94
CA GLY A 737 5.15 -1.98 -34.74
C GLY A 737 4.15 -1.33 -33.80
N PHE A 738 4.30 -1.55 -32.50
CA PHE A 738 3.43 -0.92 -31.50
C PHE A 738 4.24 -0.43 -30.30
N ILE A 739 3.94 0.77 -29.82
CA ILE A 739 4.54 1.38 -28.63
C ILE A 739 3.42 1.78 -27.68
N ASN A 740 3.58 1.44 -26.41
CA ASN A 740 2.70 1.85 -25.33
C ASN A 740 3.53 2.43 -24.18
N VAL A 741 3.11 3.54 -23.62
CA VAL A 741 3.69 4.18 -22.44
C VAL A 741 2.57 4.60 -21.50
N GLY A 742 2.53 4.05 -20.30
CA GLY A 742 1.56 4.40 -19.29
C GLY A 742 0.42 3.39 -19.12
N PHE A 743 -0.47 3.70 -18.20
CA PHE A 743 -1.66 2.88 -17.94
C PHE A 743 -2.77 3.20 -18.95
N TRP A 744 -3.50 2.18 -19.36
CA TRP A 744 -4.67 2.31 -20.22
C TRP A 744 -5.86 2.92 -19.47
N TYR A 745 -6.55 3.89 -20.05
CA TYR A 745 -7.74 4.55 -19.48
C TYR A 745 -8.87 4.82 -20.46
#